data_5020c1d4fcd64e6510f3642d25836143
#
_entry.id   5020c1d4fcd64e6510f3642d25836143
#
_cell.length_a   1.000
_cell.length_b   1.000
_cell.length_c   1.000
_cell.angle_alpha   90.00
_cell.angle_beta   90.00
_cell.angle_gamma   90.00
#
_symmetry.space_group_name_H-M   'P 1'
#
loop_
_entity.id
_entity.type
_entity.pdbx_description
1 polymer ?
#
loop_
_entity_poly.entity_id
_entity_poly.type
_entity_poly.pdbx_seq_one_letter_code
_entity_poly.pdbx_strand_id
1 'polypeptide(L)'
;MMSSTADPFINPLNAEFVADLYTRYLENPNSVDPSWVAFFNDLEEDSRAVVQALKGASWTPRPIGAAGNGGAAAVIAVPPPAVAEGRLDAGQVRAATLDSIRALMLIRSYRVRGHLIAKFDPLGLEGKTFHPELEPKSYGFAESDMDRPIFIDYVLGLETATMREILRVVRETYCGSIGVEFMHIQDPDEKAWIQRRIESIHNQTQFTLRGKRAIYERLVEAEGFERILHLKYAGTKRFGLDGAEAMIPAIEQILKRGGQLGVREVVLGMPHRGRLNVLANVMHKPYVAIFSEFQGHASKPEDVQGSGDVKYHLGTSTDRVFDGNSVHLSLCANPSHLEAVNPVVVGKVRAKQTERGDRERRQIMGLLLHGDAAFAGQGLVAETLCLSELKGYTTGGTIHFIVNNQIGFTTSPSFSRSSPYPSDVAKMVQAPIFHVNGDDPEAVVHVARIATEFRQEFNRDVVIDMFCYRRHGHNEADEPAFTQPIMYKAIGEHPTTRQIYAAKLVREGVLNEEEAEAQVVDFNTRLEAEFDAARTYKPNKADWFEGRWQGLVNMEGEDEFREEDTSVALETLREIGAALAEPPKNFVVNSKVLRQLNAKRQMVETGEGIDWATAEALAFGSLLVEGKPVRLSGQDSGRGTFSQRHAVLVDQKNEERYVPLNHIRDGQARFEVLDSPLSEASVLGFEYGYSLAEPHSLVLWEAQFGDFANGAQVIIDQFISSGESKWLRLCGLVMLLPHGYEGQGPEHSSARPERYLQLCAENNMQVVNCTTPANYFHVLRRQLHRNFRKPLVICTPKSLLRHKLVVSALVDMGPGSRFRRVLPEAEPLVADDKVRRLVLCTGKVYYDLVQARRDAAIDDVALVRVEQLYPWPRQTMVNQITRYANAEVVWCQEEPANMGAWNFVFPRLVCIHEELERRQRLPVYVGRAESASPATGLHKIHVKEQAALVERALSVEPLAGSPRAGKRKGGGK
;
A
#
# COMPACT_ATOMS: atom_id res chain seq x y z
N MET A 1 -33.31 7.73 -24.90
CA MET A 1 -34.49 7.98 -24.05
C MET A 1 -35.48 6.86 -24.30
N MET A 2 -35.40 5.80 -23.51
CA MET A 2 -36.47 4.82 -23.38
C MET A 2 -36.76 4.77 -21.87
N SER A 3 -37.94 5.18 -21.48
CA SER A 3 -38.42 5.11 -20.13
C SER A 3 -38.75 3.65 -19.84
N SER A 4 -37.95 2.99 -19.02
CA SER A 4 -38.37 1.72 -18.41
C SER A 4 -39.41 2.07 -17.36
N THR A 5 -40.66 1.77 -17.65
CA THR A 5 -41.71 1.69 -16.63
C THR A 5 -41.46 0.40 -15.84
N ALA A 6 -40.56 0.47 -14.85
CA ALA A 6 -40.47 -0.58 -13.85
C ALA A 6 -41.83 -0.62 -13.11
N ASP A 7 -42.49 -1.79 -13.10
CA ASP A 7 -43.72 -2.00 -12.40
C ASP A 7 -43.50 -1.62 -10.91
N PRO A 8 -44.24 -0.63 -10.36
CA PRO A 8 -44.04 -0.11 -9.00
C PRO A 8 -44.30 -1.15 -7.92
N PHE A 9 -44.81 -2.32 -8.27
CA PHE A 9 -45.09 -3.41 -7.35
C PHE A 9 -43.84 -4.25 -6.98
N ILE A 10 -42.85 -4.33 -7.88
CA ILE A 10 -41.59 -5.01 -7.59
C ILE A 10 -40.55 -3.98 -7.18
N ASN A 11 -40.23 -3.94 -5.90
CA ASN A 11 -39.21 -3.07 -5.34
C ASN A 11 -38.16 -3.90 -4.57
N PRO A 12 -36.97 -3.35 -4.26
CA PRO A 12 -35.89 -4.08 -3.58
C PRO A 12 -36.29 -4.69 -2.22
N LEU A 13 -37.40 -4.25 -1.63
CA LEU A 13 -37.89 -4.73 -0.33
C LEU A 13 -38.74 -5.99 -0.43
N ASN A 14 -39.34 -6.26 -1.58
CA ASN A 14 -40.22 -7.42 -1.81
C ASN A 14 -39.74 -8.34 -2.97
N ALA A 15 -38.65 -8.00 -3.60
CA ALA A 15 -38.15 -8.72 -4.79
C ALA A 15 -37.88 -10.19 -4.52
N GLU A 16 -37.37 -10.53 -3.35
CA GLU A 16 -37.05 -11.91 -2.95
C GLU A 16 -38.32 -12.76 -2.71
N PHE A 17 -39.30 -12.19 -2.07
CA PHE A 17 -40.60 -12.82 -1.87
C PHE A 17 -41.33 -13.06 -3.20
N VAL A 18 -41.31 -12.06 -4.07
CA VAL A 18 -41.89 -12.19 -5.40
C VAL A 18 -41.13 -13.23 -6.26
N ALA A 19 -39.79 -13.32 -6.12
CA ALA A 19 -38.98 -14.32 -6.79
C ALA A 19 -39.29 -15.74 -6.32
N ASP A 20 -39.53 -15.97 -5.04
CA ASP A 20 -39.92 -17.28 -4.52
C ASP A 20 -41.33 -17.70 -5.02
N LEU A 21 -42.31 -16.81 -4.96
CA LEU A 21 -43.63 -17.05 -5.53
C LEU A 21 -43.59 -17.32 -7.05
N TYR A 22 -42.72 -16.59 -7.80
CA TYR A 22 -42.53 -16.81 -9.20
C TYR A 22 -41.88 -18.17 -9.49
N THR A 23 -40.97 -18.62 -8.64
CA THR A 23 -40.37 -19.94 -8.75
C THR A 23 -41.42 -21.03 -8.55
N ARG A 24 -42.28 -20.94 -7.53
CA ARG A 24 -43.39 -21.86 -7.31
C ARG A 24 -44.39 -21.83 -8.45
N TYR A 25 -44.68 -20.65 -9.01
CA TYR A 25 -45.52 -20.49 -10.18
C TYR A 25 -44.93 -21.20 -11.41
N LEU A 26 -43.64 -21.10 -11.66
CA LEU A 26 -42.98 -21.77 -12.77
C LEU A 26 -42.98 -23.30 -12.63
N GLU A 27 -42.86 -23.81 -11.38
CA GLU A 27 -42.92 -25.25 -11.11
C GLU A 27 -44.33 -25.78 -11.20
N ASN A 28 -45.31 -25.07 -10.66
CA ASN A 28 -46.72 -25.40 -10.72
C ASN A 28 -47.60 -24.15 -10.59
N PRO A 29 -48.19 -23.63 -11.64
CA PRO A 29 -49.03 -22.42 -11.58
C PRO A 29 -50.17 -22.46 -10.56
N ASN A 30 -50.63 -23.66 -10.20
CA ASN A 30 -51.68 -23.84 -9.21
C ASN A 30 -51.16 -23.83 -7.75
N SER A 31 -49.87 -23.71 -7.54
CA SER A 31 -49.25 -23.63 -6.19
C SER A 31 -49.23 -22.22 -5.60
N VAL A 32 -49.65 -21.23 -6.35
CA VAL A 32 -49.73 -19.82 -5.92
C VAL A 32 -51.17 -19.31 -6.04
N ASP A 33 -51.50 -18.28 -5.28
CA ASP A 33 -52.81 -17.67 -5.30
C ASP A 33 -53.17 -17.16 -6.72
N PRO A 34 -54.44 -17.29 -7.19
CA PRO A 34 -54.88 -16.86 -8.49
C PRO A 34 -54.53 -15.40 -8.85
N SER A 35 -54.45 -14.53 -7.84
CA SER A 35 -54.03 -13.12 -8.04
C SER A 35 -52.56 -13.00 -8.47
N TRP A 36 -51.70 -13.88 -7.97
CA TRP A 36 -50.31 -13.97 -8.38
C TRP A 36 -50.14 -14.63 -9.74
N VAL A 37 -50.97 -15.61 -10.09
CA VAL A 37 -51.01 -16.21 -11.43
C VAL A 37 -51.32 -15.14 -12.48
N ALA A 38 -52.33 -14.29 -12.22
CA ALA A 38 -52.69 -13.18 -13.09
C ALA A 38 -51.53 -12.17 -13.23
N PHE A 39 -50.92 -11.79 -12.10
CA PHE A 39 -49.78 -10.88 -12.06
C PHE A 39 -48.58 -11.43 -12.83
N PHE A 40 -48.21 -12.69 -12.66
CA PHE A 40 -47.07 -13.30 -13.36
C PHE A 40 -47.31 -13.52 -14.86
N ASN A 41 -48.57 -13.67 -15.25
CA ASN A 41 -48.94 -13.74 -16.65
C ASN A 41 -48.83 -12.40 -17.36
N ASP A 42 -49.06 -11.29 -16.64
CA ASP A 42 -48.99 -9.92 -17.18
C ASP A 42 -47.60 -9.31 -17.15
N LEU A 43 -46.62 -9.96 -16.53
CA LEU A 43 -45.23 -9.49 -16.47
C LEU A 43 -44.63 -9.43 -17.88
N GLU A 44 -44.12 -8.25 -18.29
CA GLU A 44 -43.30 -8.10 -19.49
C GLU A 44 -42.02 -8.93 -19.39
N GLU A 45 -41.44 -9.28 -20.55
CA GLU A 45 -40.31 -10.19 -20.66
C GLU A 45 -39.09 -9.73 -19.86
N ASP A 46 -38.84 -8.42 -19.80
CA ASP A 46 -37.77 -7.81 -19.03
C ASP A 46 -37.97 -7.96 -17.51
N SER A 47 -39.19 -7.84 -17.01
CA SER A 47 -39.51 -8.02 -15.58
C SER A 47 -39.37 -9.49 -15.19
N ARG A 48 -39.66 -10.42 -16.08
CA ARG A 48 -39.45 -11.87 -15.89
C ARG A 48 -37.98 -12.22 -15.80
N ALA A 49 -37.11 -11.58 -16.62
CA ALA A 49 -35.66 -11.77 -16.58
C ALA A 49 -35.06 -11.27 -15.27
N VAL A 50 -35.54 -10.15 -14.73
CA VAL A 50 -35.10 -9.62 -13.43
C VAL A 50 -35.46 -10.56 -12.29
N VAL A 51 -36.70 -11.06 -12.25
CA VAL A 51 -37.15 -12.04 -11.23
C VAL A 51 -36.38 -13.36 -11.36
N GLN A 52 -36.03 -13.77 -12.55
CA GLN A 52 -35.23 -14.98 -12.81
C GLN A 52 -33.76 -14.80 -12.43
N ALA A 53 -33.18 -13.61 -12.59
CA ALA A 53 -31.82 -13.27 -12.16
C ALA A 53 -31.67 -13.30 -10.62
N LEU A 54 -32.76 -13.03 -9.89
CA LEU A 54 -32.80 -13.12 -8.43
C LEU A 54 -32.73 -14.57 -7.88
N LYS A 55 -32.92 -15.59 -8.74
CA LYS A 55 -32.74 -17.01 -8.37
C LYS A 55 -31.31 -17.39 -7.95
N GLY A 56 -30.30 -16.61 -8.35
CA GLY A 56 -28.88 -16.84 -7.99
C GLY A 56 -28.54 -16.55 -6.54
N ALA A 57 -29.33 -15.75 -5.84
CA ALA A 57 -29.11 -15.35 -4.45
C ALA A 57 -29.97 -16.22 -3.51
N SER A 58 -29.65 -17.50 -3.36
CA SER A 58 -30.39 -18.36 -2.46
C SER A 58 -30.04 -18.03 -1.00
N TRP A 59 -30.85 -17.21 -0.39
CA TRP A 59 -30.88 -16.98 1.06
C TRP A 59 -31.57 -18.10 1.84
N THR A 60 -31.99 -19.13 1.14
CA THR A 60 -32.61 -20.31 1.77
C THR A 60 -31.52 -21.17 2.39
N PRO A 61 -31.49 -21.35 3.72
CA PRO A 61 -30.58 -22.30 4.33
C PRO A 61 -30.86 -23.70 3.75
N ARG A 62 -29.89 -24.23 3.00
CA ARG A 62 -29.98 -25.67 2.65
C ARG A 62 -29.92 -26.44 3.94
N PRO A 63 -30.79 -27.45 4.14
CA PRO A 63 -30.71 -28.32 5.31
C PRO A 63 -29.30 -28.89 5.38
N ILE A 64 -28.66 -28.79 6.53
CA ILE A 64 -27.32 -29.36 6.77
C ILE A 64 -27.49 -30.89 6.71
N GLY A 65 -27.44 -31.41 5.50
CA GLY A 65 -27.30 -32.82 5.18
C GLY A 65 -25.83 -33.16 5.25
N ALA A 66 -25.47 -34.02 6.17
CA ALA A 66 -24.13 -34.56 6.36
C ALA A 66 -23.41 -34.83 5.04
N ALA A 67 -22.21 -34.26 4.88
CA ALA A 67 -21.21 -34.77 3.99
C ALA A 67 -20.74 -36.14 4.56
N GLY A 68 -21.19 -37.20 3.94
CA GLY A 68 -20.82 -38.56 4.33
C GLY A 68 -21.37 -39.57 3.33
N ASN A 69 -20.49 -40.09 2.52
CA ASN A 69 -20.49 -41.31 1.75
C ASN A 69 -21.80 -41.98 1.34
N GLY A 70 -21.87 -42.28 0.05
CA GLY A 70 -22.94 -42.97 -0.63
C GLY A 70 -23.50 -44.18 0.11
N GLY A 71 -24.80 -44.13 0.27
CA GLY A 71 -25.66 -45.22 0.73
C GLY A 71 -27.07 -44.72 0.68
N ALA A 72 -27.86 -45.23 -0.28
CA ALA A 72 -29.28 -44.98 -0.37
C ALA A 72 -29.97 -45.51 0.91
N ALA A 73 -30.26 -44.62 1.85
CA ALA A 73 -31.15 -44.90 2.94
C ALA A 73 -32.58 -44.56 2.51
N ALA A 74 -33.44 -45.56 2.46
CA ALA A 74 -34.86 -45.39 2.18
C ALA A 74 -35.45 -44.44 3.21
N VAL A 75 -36.03 -43.33 2.71
CA VAL A 75 -36.85 -42.44 3.50
C VAL A 75 -38.13 -43.19 3.89
N ILE A 76 -38.22 -43.58 5.14
CA ILE A 76 -39.47 -44.02 5.70
C ILE A 76 -40.35 -42.76 5.79
N ALA A 77 -41.32 -42.71 4.89
CA ALA A 77 -42.36 -41.67 4.91
C ALA A 77 -43.18 -41.88 6.20
N VAL A 78 -42.96 -41.05 7.20
CA VAL A 78 -43.90 -40.87 8.29
C VAL A 78 -45.10 -40.15 7.70
N PRO A 79 -46.32 -40.73 7.76
CA PRO A 79 -47.50 -40.06 7.28
C PRO A 79 -47.69 -38.75 8.08
N PRO A 80 -48.06 -37.66 7.44
CA PRO A 80 -48.33 -36.42 8.14
C PRO A 80 -49.48 -36.65 9.14
N PRO A 81 -49.45 -36.06 10.35
CA PRO A 81 -50.56 -36.10 11.24
C PRO A 81 -51.77 -35.54 10.52
N ALA A 82 -52.91 -36.24 10.63
CA ALA A 82 -54.18 -35.84 10.04
C ALA A 82 -54.50 -34.42 10.49
N VAL A 83 -54.31 -33.46 9.59
CA VAL A 83 -54.76 -32.08 9.79
C VAL A 83 -56.28 -32.12 9.72
N ALA A 84 -56.91 -31.79 10.81
CA ALA A 84 -58.36 -31.54 10.84
C ALA A 84 -58.64 -30.45 9.77
N GLU A 85 -59.48 -30.77 8.80
CA GLU A 85 -60.03 -29.87 7.78
C GLU A 85 -60.85 -28.74 8.44
N GLY A 86 -60.16 -27.80 9.07
CA GLY A 86 -60.69 -26.48 9.33
C GLY A 86 -60.33 -25.57 8.18
N ARG A 87 -61.27 -25.15 7.34
CA ARG A 87 -61.09 -24.06 6.40
C ARG A 87 -60.54 -22.85 7.17
N LEU A 88 -59.24 -22.55 6.99
CA LEU A 88 -58.65 -21.31 7.51
C LEU A 88 -59.42 -20.14 6.84
N ASP A 89 -59.90 -19.20 7.68
CA ASP A 89 -60.51 -17.98 7.15
C ASP A 89 -59.44 -17.18 6.35
N ALA A 90 -59.81 -16.69 5.19
CA ALA A 90 -58.94 -15.89 4.32
C ALA A 90 -58.30 -14.71 5.10
N GLY A 91 -58.99 -14.16 6.09
CA GLY A 91 -58.44 -13.13 6.99
C GLY A 91 -57.30 -13.66 7.88
N GLN A 92 -57.40 -14.89 8.39
CA GLN A 92 -56.36 -15.51 9.21
C GLN A 92 -55.08 -15.84 8.37
N VAL A 93 -55.25 -16.35 7.15
CA VAL A 93 -54.13 -16.59 6.22
C VAL A 93 -53.43 -15.29 5.89
N ARG A 94 -54.17 -14.23 5.60
CA ARG A 94 -53.58 -12.90 5.31
C ARG A 94 -52.84 -12.34 6.53
N ALA A 95 -53.39 -12.47 7.72
CA ALA A 95 -52.74 -12.01 8.96
C ALA A 95 -51.41 -12.75 9.20
N ALA A 96 -51.41 -14.09 9.08
CA ALA A 96 -50.23 -14.90 9.24
C ALA A 96 -49.13 -14.56 8.19
N THR A 97 -49.51 -14.35 6.94
CA THR A 97 -48.59 -13.93 5.87
C THR A 97 -47.97 -12.55 6.17
N LEU A 98 -48.79 -11.60 6.61
CA LEU A 98 -48.29 -10.27 7.00
C LEU A 98 -47.33 -10.34 8.18
N ASP A 99 -47.61 -11.19 9.19
CA ASP A 99 -46.73 -11.39 10.32
C ASP A 99 -45.37 -11.98 9.89
N SER A 100 -45.37 -12.97 8.99
CA SER A 100 -44.13 -13.54 8.41
C SER A 100 -43.28 -12.47 7.69
N ILE A 101 -43.91 -11.70 6.80
CA ILE A 101 -43.21 -10.62 6.07
C ILE A 101 -42.64 -9.59 7.05
N ARG A 102 -43.40 -9.16 8.03
CA ARG A 102 -42.98 -8.15 9.01
C ARG A 102 -41.85 -8.67 9.91
N ALA A 103 -41.89 -9.93 10.30
CA ALA A 103 -40.83 -10.58 11.08
C ALA A 103 -39.55 -10.69 10.27
N LEU A 104 -39.61 -11.07 8.99
CA LEU A 104 -38.48 -11.12 8.08
C LEU A 104 -37.85 -9.71 7.85
N MET A 105 -38.69 -8.68 7.72
CA MET A 105 -38.24 -7.29 7.65
C MET A 105 -37.51 -6.86 8.92
N LEU A 106 -37.98 -7.22 10.08
CA LEU A 106 -37.32 -6.94 11.35
C LEU A 106 -35.96 -7.67 11.45
N ILE A 107 -35.92 -8.96 11.10
CA ILE A 107 -34.68 -9.74 11.07
C ILE A 107 -33.65 -9.05 10.14
N ARG A 108 -34.10 -8.66 8.92
CA ARG A 108 -33.25 -7.93 7.98
C ARG A 108 -32.73 -6.61 8.57
N SER A 109 -33.57 -5.87 9.30
CA SER A 109 -33.15 -4.63 9.97
C SER A 109 -32.05 -4.87 11.00
N TYR A 110 -32.12 -5.95 11.75
CA TYR A 110 -31.04 -6.34 12.67
C TYR A 110 -29.76 -6.70 11.93
N ARG A 111 -29.83 -7.38 10.78
CA ARG A 111 -28.65 -7.65 9.94
C ARG A 111 -27.98 -6.38 9.41
N VAL A 112 -28.77 -5.34 9.12
CA VAL A 112 -28.29 -4.05 8.58
C VAL A 112 -27.87 -3.08 9.68
N ARG A 113 -28.59 -3.04 10.82
CA ARG A 113 -28.51 -1.98 11.83
C ARG A 113 -28.26 -2.46 13.25
N GLY A 114 -28.22 -3.77 13.49
CA GLY A 114 -28.02 -4.32 14.83
C GLY A 114 -26.77 -3.78 15.53
N HIS A 115 -25.70 -3.56 14.73
CA HIS A 115 -24.46 -2.97 15.22
C HIS A 115 -24.64 -1.59 15.87
N LEU A 116 -25.67 -0.81 15.50
CA LEU A 116 -25.91 0.53 16.05
C LEU A 116 -26.34 0.53 17.53
N ILE A 117 -26.83 -0.62 18.03
CA ILE A 117 -27.21 -0.78 19.44
C ILE A 117 -26.37 -1.85 20.16
N ALA A 118 -25.32 -2.34 19.51
CA ALA A 118 -24.41 -3.30 20.11
C ALA A 118 -23.56 -2.64 21.21
N LYS A 119 -23.11 -3.45 22.16
CA LYS A 119 -22.43 -3.01 23.38
C LYS A 119 -20.91 -3.16 23.25
N PHE A 120 -20.31 -2.45 22.31
CA PHE A 120 -18.87 -2.55 22.10
C PHE A 120 -18.05 -1.42 22.74
N ASP A 121 -18.65 -0.34 23.24
CA ASP A 121 -17.90 0.66 24.02
C ASP A 121 -17.65 0.17 25.45
N PRO A 122 -16.38 -0.11 25.86
CA PRO A 122 -16.07 -0.59 27.19
C PRO A 122 -16.36 0.45 28.30
N LEU A 123 -16.33 1.74 27.97
CA LEU A 123 -16.58 2.82 28.92
C LEU A 123 -18.05 3.22 29.02
N GLY A 124 -18.89 2.74 28.07
CA GLY A 124 -20.33 3.07 28.05
C GLY A 124 -20.66 4.55 27.89
N LEU A 125 -19.74 5.31 27.27
CA LEU A 125 -19.90 6.78 27.10
C LEU A 125 -20.82 7.12 25.93
N GLU A 126 -20.97 6.21 24.96
CA GLU A 126 -21.91 6.34 23.85
C GLU A 126 -23.32 5.92 24.32
N GLY A 127 -24.16 6.87 24.61
CA GLY A 127 -25.52 6.62 25.15
C GLY A 127 -26.57 6.07 24.17
N LYS A 128 -26.17 5.36 23.11
CA LYS A 128 -27.05 4.85 22.07
C LYS A 128 -27.55 3.45 22.37
N THR A 129 -28.72 3.33 22.91
CA THR A 129 -29.36 2.04 23.18
C THR A 129 -30.68 1.81 22.43
N PHE A 130 -31.08 2.71 21.53
CA PHE A 130 -32.35 2.69 20.84
C PHE A 130 -32.23 3.05 19.36
N HIS A 131 -32.83 2.21 18.52
CA HIS A 131 -33.05 2.53 17.10
C HIS A 131 -34.49 2.09 16.71
N PRO A 132 -35.32 2.99 16.13
CA PRO A 132 -36.74 2.71 15.89
C PRO A 132 -36.99 1.51 14.96
N GLU A 133 -36.13 1.30 13.96
CA GLU A 133 -36.23 0.19 13.01
C GLU A 133 -35.85 -1.20 13.63
N LEU A 134 -35.39 -1.24 14.87
CA LEU A 134 -35.05 -2.47 15.58
C LEU A 134 -36.16 -2.82 16.61
N GLU A 135 -37.23 -2.03 16.64
CA GLU A 135 -38.33 -2.24 17.55
C GLU A 135 -39.53 -2.94 16.87
N PRO A 136 -40.11 -4.01 17.43
CA PRO A 136 -41.25 -4.71 16.85
C PRO A 136 -42.45 -3.82 16.55
N LYS A 137 -42.65 -2.79 17.37
CA LYS A 137 -43.73 -1.82 17.19
C LYS A 137 -43.67 -1.12 15.83
N SER A 138 -42.51 -0.87 15.33
CA SER A 138 -42.32 -0.23 13.99
C SER A 138 -42.79 -1.12 12.84
N TYR A 139 -42.96 -2.40 13.10
CA TYR A 139 -43.48 -3.40 12.16
C TYR A 139 -44.92 -3.81 12.48
N GLY A 140 -45.59 -3.14 13.45
CA GLY A 140 -46.97 -3.36 13.78
C GLY A 140 -47.21 -4.53 14.72
N PHE A 141 -46.21 -5.01 15.45
CA PHE A 141 -46.35 -5.99 16.50
C PHE A 141 -46.63 -5.31 17.85
N ALA A 142 -47.72 -5.72 18.52
CA ALA A 142 -48.05 -5.31 19.88
C ALA A 142 -47.50 -6.35 20.88
N GLU A 143 -47.52 -6.03 22.18
CA GLU A 143 -47.08 -6.97 23.21
C GLU A 143 -47.92 -8.27 23.23
N SER A 144 -49.20 -8.20 22.83
CA SER A 144 -50.07 -9.37 22.65
C SER A 144 -49.62 -10.35 21.56
N ASP A 145 -48.79 -9.89 20.62
CA ASP A 145 -48.35 -10.68 19.48
C ASP A 145 -47.00 -11.37 19.72
N MET A 146 -46.32 -11.01 20.82
CA MET A 146 -44.93 -11.41 21.06
C MET A 146 -44.71 -12.90 21.22
N ASP A 147 -45.70 -13.63 21.67
CA ASP A 147 -45.62 -15.06 21.95
C ASP A 147 -46.40 -15.92 20.93
N ARG A 148 -46.92 -15.27 19.87
CA ARG A 148 -47.63 -15.99 18.79
C ARG A 148 -46.59 -16.62 17.83
N PRO A 149 -46.76 -17.89 17.43
CA PRO A 149 -45.90 -18.53 16.45
C PRO A 149 -45.98 -17.83 15.07
N ILE A 150 -44.86 -17.51 14.50
CA ILE A 150 -44.71 -16.87 13.18
C ILE A 150 -43.85 -17.80 12.31
N PHE A 151 -44.33 -18.11 11.11
CA PHE A 151 -43.54 -18.87 10.12
C PHE A 151 -42.46 -17.98 9.52
N ILE A 152 -41.20 -18.39 9.62
CA ILE A 152 -40.01 -17.65 9.12
C ILE A 152 -39.12 -18.47 8.18
N ASP A 153 -39.62 -19.63 7.73
CA ASP A 153 -39.02 -20.47 6.67
C ASP A 153 -37.51 -20.74 6.88
N TYR A 154 -37.14 -21.23 8.05
CA TYR A 154 -35.77 -21.53 8.45
C TYR A 154 -34.79 -20.34 8.45
N VAL A 155 -35.27 -19.12 8.26
CA VAL A 155 -34.49 -17.94 8.55
C VAL A 155 -34.14 -17.96 10.04
N LEU A 156 -32.88 -17.72 10.40
CA LEU A 156 -32.30 -17.96 11.73
C LEU A 156 -32.25 -19.45 12.15
N GLY A 157 -32.40 -20.37 11.20
CA GLY A 157 -32.42 -21.84 11.45
C GLY A 157 -33.69 -22.38 12.08
N LEU A 158 -34.76 -21.59 12.18
CA LEU A 158 -36.04 -21.93 12.76
C LEU A 158 -37.15 -21.90 11.71
N GLU A 159 -37.94 -22.95 11.58
CA GLU A 159 -39.11 -22.99 10.69
C GLU A 159 -40.18 -22.01 11.15
N THR A 160 -40.46 -22.04 12.45
CA THR A 160 -41.43 -21.17 13.13
C THR A 160 -40.80 -20.67 14.41
N ALA A 161 -40.99 -19.40 14.72
CA ALA A 161 -40.53 -18.79 15.97
C ALA A 161 -41.51 -17.74 16.48
N THR A 162 -41.51 -17.49 17.77
CA THR A 162 -42.22 -16.33 18.36
C THR A 162 -41.40 -15.07 18.13
N MET A 163 -42.05 -13.90 18.14
CA MET A 163 -41.34 -12.62 18.06
C MET A 163 -40.30 -12.48 19.18
N ARG A 164 -40.60 -12.99 20.38
CA ARG A 164 -39.68 -12.99 21.53
C ARG A 164 -38.41 -13.83 21.26
N GLU A 165 -38.58 -15.00 20.65
CA GLU A 165 -37.43 -15.83 20.23
C GLU A 165 -36.63 -15.20 19.12
N ILE A 166 -37.30 -14.63 18.10
CA ILE A 166 -36.62 -13.87 17.02
C ILE A 166 -35.78 -12.77 17.63
N LEU A 167 -36.34 -11.92 18.51
CA LEU A 167 -35.60 -10.83 19.15
C LEU A 167 -34.43 -11.33 19.98
N ARG A 168 -34.60 -12.42 20.72
CA ARG A 168 -33.52 -13.02 21.49
C ARG A 168 -32.34 -13.41 20.55
N VAL A 169 -32.62 -14.17 19.51
CA VAL A 169 -31.61 -14.66 18.56
C VAL A 169 -30.92 -13.50 17.86
N VAL A 170 -31.67 -12.55 17.30
CA VAL A 170 -31.03 -11.43 16.55
C VAL A 170 -30.27 -10.48 17.47
N ARG A 171 -30.73 -10.27 18.73
CA ARG A 171 -29.99 -9.43 19.70
C ARG A 171 -28.73 -10.13 20.20
N GLU A 172 -28.77 -11.43 20.46
CA GLU A 172 -27.59 -12.20 20.81
C GLU A 172 -26.57 -12.18 19.69
N THR A 173 -26.98 -12.28 18.43
CA THR A 173 -26.11 -12.35 17.26
C THR A 173 -25.53 -10.99 16.88
N TYR A 174 -26.33 -9.92 16.90
CA TYR A 174 -25.97 -8.62 16.28
C TYR A 174 -25.79 -7.46 17.26
N CYS A 175 -26.21 -7.61 18.52
CA CYS A 175 -26.25 -6.52 19.48
C CYS A 175 -25.53 -6.82 20.80
N GLY A 176 -24.72 -7.88 20.85
CA GLY A 176 -23.86 -8.24 21.98
C GLY A 176 -22.60 -7.37 22.05
N SER A 177 -21.52 -7.98 22.48
CA SER A 177 -20.16 -7.37 22.43
C SER A 177 -19.56 -7.31 21.02
N ILE A 178 -20.28 -7.82 20.02
CA ILE A 178 -19.89 -7.81 18.60
C ILE A 178 -21.01 -7.19 17.78
N GLY A 179 -20.65 -6.24 16.91
CA GLY A 179 -21.49 -5.72 15.84
C GLY A 179 -20.89 -6.07 14.48
N VAL A 180 -21.70 -6.38 13.48
CA VAL A 180 -21.21 -6.79 12.17
C VAL A 180 -21.84 -5.97 11.07
N GLU A 181 -21.01 -5.45 10.17
CA GLU A 181 -21.45 -4.78 8.96
C GLU A 181 -21.02 -5.60 7.74
N PHE A 182 -21.96 -6.17 7.01
CA PHE A 182 -21.70 -6.99 5.83
C PHE A 182 -22.78 -6.85 4.74
N MET A 183 -23.89 -6.21 5.06
CA MET A 183 -25.02 -6.09 4.13
C MET A 183 -24.74 -5.15 2.95
N HIS A 184 -23.64 -4.38 2.98
CA HIS A 184 -23.16 -3.55 1.88
C HIS A 184 -22.36 -4.34 0.84
N ILE A 185 -21.93 -5.56 1.15
CA ILE A 185 -21.25 -6.46 0.21
C ILE A 185 -22.25 -6.86 -0.88
N GLN A 186 -21.84 -6.82 -2.14
CA GLN A 186 -22.73 -7.18 -3.26
C GLN A 186 -22.67 -8.67 -3.59
N ASP A 187 -21.53 -9.31 -3.37
CA ASP A 187 -21.36 -10.73 -3.60
C ASP A 187 -22.26 -11.55 -2.65
N PRO A 188 -23.18 -12.38 -3.19
CA PRO A 188 -24.11 -13.15 -2.38
C PRO A 188 -23.43 -14.27 -1.59
N ASP A 189 -22.37 -14.87 -2.11
CA ASP A 189 -21.70 -15.99 -1.46
C ASP A 189 -20.90 -15.51 -0.24
N GLU A 190 -20.25 -14.36 -0.34
CA GLU A 190 -19.57 -13.69 0.78
C GLU A 190 -20.56 -13.36 1.89
N LYS A 191 -21.70 -12.73 1.55
CA LYS A 191 -22.77 -12.40 2.52
C LYS A 191 -23.33 -13.63 3.18
N ALA A 192 -23.68 -14.65 2.40
CA ALA A 192 -24.25 -15.89 2.91
C ALA A 192 -23.27 -16.65 3.81
N TRP A 193 -21.96 -16.61 3.49
CA TRP A 193 -20.94 -17.21 4.32
C TRP A 193 -20.86 -16.52 5.69
N ILE A 194 -20.76 -15.18 5.71
CA ILE A 194 -20.71 -14.40 6.96
C ILE A 194 -21.96 -14.67 7.79
N GLN A 195 -23.13 -14.57 7.18
CA GLN A 195 -24.42 -14.79 7.85
C GLN A 195 -24.47 -16.17 8.49
N ARG A 196 -24.18 -17.25 7.76
CA ARG A 196 -24.15 -18.60 8.31
C ARG A 196 -23.13 -18.74 9.44
N ARG A 197 -21.94 -18.10 9.26
CA ARG A 197 -20.85 -18.22 10.22
C ARG A 197 -21.16 -17.58 11.57
N ILE A 198 -21.96 -16.49 11.58
CA ILE A 198 -22.32 -15.78 12.81
C ILE A 198 -23.68 -16.23 13.38
N GLU A 199 -24.70 -16.45 12.54
CA GLU A 199 -26.06 -16.80 13.01
C GLU A 199 -26.14 -18.21 13.59
N SER A 200 -25.41 -19.19 13.01
CA SER A 200 -25.45 -20.59 13.50
C SER A 200 -24.97 -20.78 14.94
N ILE A 201 -24.24 -19.84 15.47
CA ILE A 201 -23.66 -19.87 16.82
C ILE A 201 -23.98 -18.62 17.62
N HIS A 202 -24.97 -17.81 17.16
CA HIS A 202 -25.36 -16.53 17.77
C HIS A 202 -24.14 -15.60 17.98
N ASN A 203 -23.20 -15.64 17.04
CA ASN A 203 -21.95 -14.87 17.07
C ASN A 203 -21.11 -15.06 18.36
N GLN A 204 -21.17 -16.25 18.95
CA GLN A 204 -20.44 -16.64 20.15
C GLN A 204 -19.62 -17.90 19.88
N THR A 205 -18.50 -18.06 20.57
CA THR A 205 -17.69 -19.28 20.52
C THR A 205 -17.47 -19.80 21.94
N GLN A 206 -17.71 -21.10 22.14
CA GLN A 206 -17.31 -21.75 23.36
C GLN A 206 -15.84 -22.14 23.28
N PHE A 207 -15.01 -21.46 24.05
CA PHE A 207 -13.61 -21.81 24.18
C PHE A 207 -13.41 -22.98 25.13
N THR A 208 -12.44 -23.84 24.84
CA THR A 208 -12.00 -24.86 25.78
C THR A 208 -11.35 -24.21 27.01
N LEU A 209 -11.30 -24.91 28.13
CA LEU A 209 -10.64 -24.43 29.35
C LEU A 209 -9.18 -24.01 29.07
N ARG A 210 -8.47 -24.80 28.24
CA ARG A 210 -7.10 -24.45 27.78
C ARG A 210 -7.08 -23.16 26.96
N GLY A 211 -8.07 -22.96 26.07
CA GLY A 211 -8.16 -21.74 25.25
C GLY A 211 -8.40 -20.50 26.11
N LYS A 212 -9.28 -20.59 27.10
CA LYS A 212 -9.55 -19.48 28.04
C LYS A 212 -8.32 -19.14 28.88
N ARG A 213 -7.60 -20.14 29.39
CA ARG A 213 -6.33 -19.94 30.11
C ARG A 213 -5.27 -19.29 29.22
N ALA A 214 -5.13 -19.72 27.96
CA ALA A 214 -4.19 -19.13 27.02
C ALA A 214 -4.50 -17.64 26.71
N ILE A 215 -5.79 -17.27 26.57
CA ILE A 215 -6.20 -15.87 26.44
C ILE A 215 -5.77 -15.07 27.68
N TYR A 216 -6.01 -15.60 28.88
CA TYR A 216 -5.62 -14.96 30.12
C TYR A 216 -4.11 -14.74 30.23
N GLU A 217 -3.31 -15.77 29.93
CA GLU A 217 -1.84 -15.71 29.90
C GLU A 217 -1.36 -14.57 28.99
N ARG A 218 -1.91 -14.43 27.78
CA ARG A 218 -1.57 -13.31 26.88
C ARG A 218 -1.92 -11.95 27.44
N LEU A 219 -3.04 -11.84 28.16
CA LEU A 219 -3.42 -10.59 28.84
C LEU A 219 -2.50 -10.26 30.01
N VAL A 220 -2.05 -11.27 30.77
CA VAL A 220 -1.05 -11.09 31.85
C VAL A 220 0.27 -10.57 31.28
N GLU A 221 0.72 -11.16 30.17
CA GLU A 221 1.94 -10.72 29.50
C GLU A 221 1.83 -9.29 28.94
N ALA A 222 0.71 -8.98 28.26
CA ALA A 222 0.50 -7.66 27.68
C ALA A 222 0.44 -6.57 28.74
N GLU A 223 -0.40 -6.73 29.76
CA GLU A 223 -0.56 -5.76 30.85
C GLU A 223 0.71 -5.64 31.72
N GLY A 224 1.32 -6.78 32.08
CA GLY A 224 2.52 -6.81 32.92
C GLY A 224 3.71 -6.11 32.27
N PHE A 225 3.88 -6.26 30.97
CA PHE A 225 4.93 -5.56 30.21
C PHE A 225 4.72 -4.04 30.20
N GLU A 226 3.50 -3.57 29.91
CA GLU A 226 3.21 -2.14 29.96
C GLU A 226 3.42 -1.56 31.36
N ARG A 227 3.00 -2.29 32.38
CA ARG A 227 3.12 -1.88 33.78
C ARG A 227 4.56 -1.73 34.22
N ILE A 228 5.46 -2.67 33.90
CA ILE A 228 6.88 -2.55 34.25
C ILE A 228 7.52 -1.37 33.54
N LEU A 229 7.21 -1.16 32.27
CA LEU A 229 7.69 0.01 31.53
C LEU A 229 7.20 1.31 32.14
N HIS A 230 5.93 1.36 32.58
CA HIS A 230 5.37 2.51 33.27
C HIS A 230 6.10 2.83 34.58
N LEU A 231 6.40 1.82 35.37
CA LEU A 231 7.08 1.97 36.67
C LEU A 231 8.56 2.33 36.52
N LYS A 232 9.28 1.65 35.60
CA LYS A 232 10.73 1.84 35.50
C LYS A 232 11.14 3.04 34.61
N TYR A 233 10.26 3.45 33.66
CA TYR A 233 10.59 4.46 32.65
C TYR A 233 9.47 5.52 32.51
N ALA A 234 9.00 6.05 33.62
CA ALA A 234 7.85 6.95 33.70
C ALA A 234 7.91 8.17 32.75
N GLY A 235 9.10 8.72 32.47
CA GLY A 235 9.29 9.90 31.61
C GLY A 235 9.73 9.56 30.17
N THR A 236 9.89 8.29 29.82
CA THR A 236 10.38 7.90 28.49
C THR A 236 9.23 7.54 27.55
N LYS A 237 9.20 8.13 26.36
CA LYS A 237 8.18 7.83 25.34
C LYS A 237 8.19 6.35 24.97
N ARG A 238 7.04 5.70 25.10
CA ARG A 238 6.82 4.30 24.75
C ARG A 238 5.54 4.03 23.96
N PHE A 239 4.52 4.89 24.06
CA PHE A 239 3.20 4.75 23.44
C PHE A 239 2.54 3.41 23.79
N GLY A 240 2.27 3.21 25.07
CA GLY A 240 1.76 1.95 25.62
C GLY A 240 0.43 1.48 25.05
N LEU A 241 0.20 0.17 25.20
CA LEU A 241 -1.01 -0.52 24.76
C LEU A 241 -2.14 -0.50 25.82
N ASP A 242 -1.88 0.07 26.99
CA ASP A 242 -2.79 0.04 28.14
C ASP A 242 -4.24 0.42 27.79
N GLY A 243 -5.18 -0.48 28.05
CA GLY A 243 -6.59 -0.39 27.69
C GLY A 243 -6.96 -1.06 26.35
N ALA A 244 -6.00 -1.67 25.67
CA ALA A 244 -6.21 -2.37 24.39
C ALA A 244 -5.50 -3.74 24.35
N GLU A 245 -5.24 -4.34 25.50
CA GLU A 245 -4.46 -5.57 25.66
C GLU A 245 -5.02 -6.77 24.93
N ALA A 246 -6.36 -6.78 24.67
CA ALA A 246 -7.02 -7.85 23.90
C ALA A 246 -6.53 -7.96 22.44
N MET A 247 -5.83 -6.94 21.92
CA MET A 247 -5.16 -7.00 20.63
C MET A 247 -4.12 -8.14 20.57
N ILE A 248 -3.41 -8.41 21.66
CA ILE A 248 -2.35 -9.43 21.69
C ILE A 248 -2.92 -10.84 21.48
N PRO A 249 -3.87 -11.34 22.27
CA PRO A 249 -4.49 -12.66 21.99
C PRO A 249 -5.22 -12.70 20.65
N ALA A 250 -5.73 -11.57 20.12
CA ALA A 250 -6.34 -11.52 18.80
C ALA A 250 -5.31 -11.78 17.69
N ILE A 251 -4.14 -11.13 17.76
CA ILE A 251 -3.05 -11.36 16.79
C ILE A 251 -2.59 -12.83 16.87
N GLU A 252 -2.40 -13.37 18.07
CA GLU A 252 -2.05 -14.78 18.27
C GLU A 252 -3.07 -15.72 17.59
N GLN A 253 -4.36 -15.40 17.68
CA GLN A 253 -5.41 -16.17 17.01
C GLN A 253 -5.36 -16.05 15.49
N ILE A 254 -5.11 -14.84 14.94
CA ILE A 254 -4.92 -14.63 13.50
C ILE A 254 -3.77 -15.50 12.99
N LEU A 255 -2.64 -15.49 13.67
CA LEU A 255 -1.45 -16.25 13.30
C LEU A 255 -1.70 -17.77 13.40
N LYS A 256 -2.27 -18.23 14.50
CA LYS A 256 -2.61 -19.61 14.72
C LYS A 256 -3.60 -20.13 13.67
N ARG A 257 -4.71 -19.40 13.46
CA ARG A 257 -5.73 -19.82 12.49
C ARG A 257 -5.22 -19.74 11.06
N GLY A 258 -4.45 -18.69 10.74
CA GLY A 258 -3.78 -18.55 9.45
C GLY A 258 -2.88 -19.76 9.15
N GLY A 259 -2.01 -20.15 10.08
CA GLY A 259 -1.15 -21.32 9.95
C GLY A 259 -1.93 -22.62 9.71
N GLN A 260 -3.05 -22.82 10.40
CA GLN A 260 -3.96 -23.96 10.17
C GLN A 260 -4.60 -23.93 8.77
N LEU A 261 -4.80 -22.74 8.18
CA LEU A 261 -5.38 -22.54 6.85
C LEU A 261 -4.33 -22.39 5.74
N GLY A 262 -3.06 -22.69 6.04
CA GLY A 262 -1.99 -22.74 5.05
C GLY A 262 -1.14 -21.47 4.92
N VAL A 263 -1.38 -20.45 5.75
CA VAL A 263 -0.49 -19.28 5.82
C VAL A 263 0.89 -19.70 6.35
N ARG A 264 1.92 -19.29 5.65
CA ARG A 264 3.33 -19.56 5.98
C ARG A 264 4.09 -18.31 6.41
N GLU A 265 3.58 -17.15 6.00
CA GLU A 265 4.22 -15.89 6.34
C GLU A 265 3.19 -14.78 6.53
N VAL A 266 3.42 -13.93 7.53
CA VAL A 266 2.62 -12.74 7.79
C VAL A 266 3.53 -11.51 7.84
N VAL A 267 3.23 -10.53 7.00
CA VAL A 267 3.91 -9.23 7.02
C VAL A 267 3.04 -8.24 7.78
N LEU A 268 3.59 -7.72 8.88
CA LEU A 268 2.89 -6.79 9.76
C LEU A 268 3.32 -5.34 9.49
N GLY A 269 2.34 -4.43 9.49
CA GLY A 269 2.54 -2.99 9.59
C GLY A 269 1.72 -2.43 10.74
N MET A 270 2.25 -1.46 11.46
CA MET A 270 1.53 -0.88 12.59
C MET A 270 2.05 0.51 12.96
N PRO A 271 1.22 1.35 13.63
CA PRO A 271 1.69 2.61 14.21
C PRO A 271 2.60 2.37 15.44
N HIS A 272 2.99 3.46 16.09
CA HIS A 272 3.83 3.41 17.27
C HIS A 272 3.14 2.81 18.51
N ARG A 273 1.80 3.00 18.68
CA ARG A 273 1.07 2.52 19.84
C ARG A 273 0.99 1.00 19.90
N GLY A 274 1.43 0.45 21.04
CA GLY A 274 1.48 -1.00 21.27
C GLY A 274 2.61 -1.71 20.53
N ARG A 275 3.48 -1.01 19.76
CA ARG A 275 4.55 -1.66 19.00
C ARG A 275 5.55 -2.37 19.90
N LEU A 276 5.91 -1.81 21.04
CA LEU A 276 6.83 -2.47 21.97
C LEU A 276 6.23 -3.77 22.53
N ASN A 277 4.92 -3.77 22.78
CA ASN A 277 4.20 -4.96 23.21
C ASN A 277 4.14 -6.03 22.11
N VAL A 278 3.89 -5.63 20.86
CA VAL A 278 3.95 -6.55 19.71
C VAL A 278 5.37 -7.10 19.52
N LEU A 279 6.41 -6.25 19.61
CA LEU A 279 7.80 -6.70 19.54
C LEU A 279 8.12 -7.75 20.62
N ALA A 280 7.68 -7.51 21.87
CA ALA A 280 7.93 -8.42 22.98
C ALA A 280 7.07 -9.70 22.91
N ASN A 281 5.75 -9.57 22.84
CA ASN A 281 4.80 -10.66 23.09
C ASN A 281 4.34 -11.39 21.81
N VAL A 282 4.44 -10.75 20.64
CA VAL A 282 4.10 -11.39 19.35
C VAL A 282 5.35 -11.81 18.58
N MET A 283 6.31 -10.87 18.44
CA MET A 283 7.56 -11.11 17.69
C MET A 283 8.64 -11.81 18.53
N HIS A 284 8.42 -11.98 19.83
CA HIS A 284 9.35 -12.62 20.77
C HIS A 284 10.75 -11.96 20.80
N LYS A 285 10.81 -10.63 20.57
CA LYS A 285 12.03 -9.88 20.86
C LYS A 285 12.34 -10.00 22.36
N PRO A 286 13.54 -10.41 22.77
CA PRO A 286 13.87 -10.59 24.18
C PRO A 286 13.60 -9.34 25.01
N TYR A 287 12.96 -9.46 26.15
CA TYR A 287 12.70 -8.34 27.07
C TYR A 287 13.99 -7.63 27.46
N VAL A 288 15.04 -8.38 27.73
CA VAL A 288 16.38 -7.85 28.04
C VAL A 288 16.88 -6.89 26.95
N ALA A 289 16.64 -7.19 25.68
CA ALA A 289 17.04 -6.32 24.57
C ALA A 289 16.24 -5.00 24.57
N ILE A 290 14.92 -5.08 24.81
CA ILE A 290 14.06 -3.89 24.88
C ILE A 290 14.46 -3.01 26.08
N PHE A 291 14.66 -3.60 27.25
CA PHE A 291 15.08 -2.86 28.44
C PHE A 291 16.47 -2.21 28.26
N SER A 292 17.39 -2.89 27.59
CA SER A 292 18.70 -2.35 27.23
C SER A 292 18.58 -1.09 26.36
N GLU A 293 17.68 -1.11 25.36
CA GLU A 293 17.39 0.07 24.53
C GLU A 293 16.78 1.25 25.35
N PHE A 294 15.99 0.94 26.38
CA PHE A 294 15.48 1.96 27.30
C PHE A 294 16.59 2.54 28.20
N GLN A 295 17.62 1.77 28.50
CA GLN A 295 18.79 2.23 29.26
C GLN A 295 19.80 3.04 28.41
N GLY A 296 19.47 3.26 27.11
CA GLY A 296 20.26 4.09 26.20
C GLY A 296 21.32 3.32 25.42
N HIS A 297 21.32 1.99 25.48
CA HIS A 297 22.22 1.18 24.67
C HIS A 297 21.71 1.07 23.22
N ALA A 298 22.65 0.92 22.28
CA ALA A 298 22.30 0.80 20.87
C ALA A 298 21.51 -0.49 20.59
N SER A 299 20.56 -0.43 19.67
CA SER A 299 19.79 -1.59 19.22
C SER A 299 20.55 -2.46 18.21
N LYS A 300 21.75 -2.03 17.80
CA LYS A 300 22.61 -2.69 16.79
C LYS A 300 24.05 -2.73 17.30
N PRO A 301 24.90 -3.66 16.80
CA PRO A 301 26.32 -3.67 17.10
C PRO A 301 27.00 -2.35 16.73
N GLU A 302 28.11 -2.01 17.43
CA GLU A 302 28.84 -0.74 17.27
C GLU A 302 29.52 -0.61 15.90
N ASP A 303 29.84 -1.70 15.24
CA ASP A 303 30.46 -1.76 13.91
C ASP A 303 29.45 -1.53 12.76
N VAL A 304 28.17 -1.46 13.08
CA VAL A 304 27.11 -1.26 12.08
C VAL A 304 26.78 0.21 11.92
N GLN A 305 27.04 0.76 10.71
CA GLN A 305 26.75 2.16 10.36
C GLN A 305 25.25 2.48 10.34
N GLY A 306 24.91 3.76 10.34
CA GLY A 306 23.55 4.31 10.26
C GLY A 306 23.16 5.09 11.51
N SER A 307 22.24 6.05 11.36
CA SER A 307 21.79 6.92 12.45
C SER A 307 20.92 6.18 13.49
N GLY A 308 20.30 5.04 13.07
CA GLY A 308 19.30 4.36 13.89
C GLY A 308 17.98 5.13 13.98
N ASP A 309 17.03 4.58 14.71
CA ASP A 309 15.72 5.20 14.98
C ASP A 309 15.26 4.89 16.39
N VAL A 310 14.20 5.57 16.83
CA VAL A 310 13.58 5.33 18.13
C VAL A 310 12.98 3.91 18.20
N LYS A 311 13.02 3.32 19.37
CA LYS A 311 12.63 1.92 19.61
C LYS A 311 11.23 1.54 19.15
N TYR A 312 10.29 2.48 19.20
CA TYR A 312 8.89 2.27 18.77
C TYR A 312 8.66 2.46 17.25
N HIS A 313 9.73 2.54 16.45
CA HIS A 313 9.69 2.50 14.98
C HIS A 313 10.35 1.24 14.41
N LEU A 314 11.10 0.50 15.25
CA LEU A 314 11.89 -0.64 14.79
C LEU A 314 11.01 -1.82 14.33
N GLY A 315 11.50 -2.54 13.35
CA GLY A 315 10.95 -3.79 12.86
C GLY A 315 11.84 -4.97 13.26
N THR A 316 11.30 -6.17 13.13
CA THR A 316 12.02 -7.43 13.35
C THR A 316 11.34 -8.57 12.60
N SER A 317 12.01 -9.70 12.47
CA SER A 317 11.45 -10.94 11.93
C SER A 317 11.68 -12.10 12.90
N THR A 318 10.75 -13.05 12.91
CA THR A 318 10.84 -14.25 13.75
C THR A 318 10.00 -15.37 13.17
N ASP A 319 10.34 -16.61 13.51
CA ASP A 319 9.52 -17.77 13.20
C ASP A 319 8.72 -18.19 14.43
N ARG A 320 7.42 -18.42 14.25
CA ARG A 320 6.50 -18.88 15.29
C ARG A 320 5.90 -20.23 14.90
N VAL A 321 5.68 -21.09 15.86
CA VAL A 321 5.06 -22.40 15.65
C VAL A 321 3.73 -22.48 16.40
N PHE A 322 2.66 -22.78 15.68
CA PHE A 322 1.30 -22.92 16.21
C PHE A 322 0.74 -24.29 15.81
N ASP A 323 0.49 -25.16 16.79
CA ASP A 323 -0.03 -26.50 16.56
C ASP A 323 0.76 -27.29 15.49
N GLY A 324 2.09 -27.13 15.47
CA GLY A 324 2.97 -27.77 14.49
C GLY A 324 3.12 -27.00 13.15
N ASN A 325 2.36 -25.91 12.94
CA ASN A 325 2.50 -25.06 11.75
C ASN A 325 3.51 -23.94 12.02
N SER A 326 4.58 -23.87 11.23
CA SER A 326 5.53 -22.76 11.26
C SER A 326 5.00 -21.59 10.43
N VAL A 327 4.99 -20.40 11.02
CA VAL A 327 4.60 -19.14 10.39
C VAL A 327 5.73 -18.14 10.59
N HIS A 328 6.29 -17.64 9.51
CA HIS A 328 7.28 -16.56 9.55
C HIS A 328 6.57 -15.21 9.73
N LEU A 329 7.06 -14.40 10.67
CA LEU A 329 6.54 -13.07 10.95
C LEU A 329 7.56 -12.02 10.58
N SER A 330 7.13 -10.98 9.89
CA SER A 330 7.97 -9.85 9.51
C SER A 330 7.27 -8.53 9.83
N LEU A 331 7.66 -7.88 10.92
CA LEU A 331 7.18 -6.54 11.28
C LEU A 331 8.00 -5.49 10.53
N CYS A 332 7.35 -4.69 9.71
CA CYS A 332 7.99 -3.58 9.00
C CYS A 332 8.41 -2.46 9.96
N ALA A 333 9.64 -1.96 9.80
CA ALA A 333 10.01 -0.68 10.39
C ALA A 333 9.27 0.45 9.67
N ASN A 334 8.82 1.46 10.41
CA ASN A 334 8.15 2.64 9.83
C ASN A 334 8.23 3.86 10.75
N PRO A 335 8.09 5.07 10.19
CA PRO A 335 8.10 6.32 10.98
C PRO A 335 6.77 6.54 11.72
N SER A 336 6.69 7.63 12.49
CA SER A 336 5.43 8.09 13.11
C SER A 336 4.41 8.68 12.13
N HIS A 337 4.68 8.70 10.84
CA HIS A 337 3.74 9.10 9.78
C HIS A 337 2.70 8.00 9.62
N LEU A 338 1.57 8.18 10.28
CA LEU A 338 0.52 7.17 10.38
C LEU A 338 0.02 6.77 8.99
N GLU A 339 -0.22 5.47 8.80
CA GLU A 339 -0.72 4.82 7.59
C GLU A 339 0.26 4.78 6.41
N ALA A 340 1.41 5.47 6.48
CA ALA A 340 2.39 5.47 5.40
C ALA A 340 3.03 4.08 5.15
N VAL A 341 2.99 3.18 6.11
CA VAL A 341 3.47 1.80 5.99
C VAL A 341 2.51 0.88 5.24
N ASN A 342 1.23 1.26 5.10
CA ASN A 342 0.21 0.37 4.54
C ASN A 342 0.59 -0.13 3.13
N PRO A 343 0.85 0.74 2.14
CA PRO A 343 1.22 0.28 0.81
C PRO A 343 2.58 -0.45 0.80
N VAL A 344 3.49 -0.11 1.71
CA VAL A 344 4.79 -0.80 1.84
C VAL A 344 4.60 -2.25 2.24
N VAL A 345 3.71 -2.53 3.20
CA VAL A 345 3.37 -3.90 3.61
C VAL A 345 2.76 -4.67 2.46
N VAL A 346 1.76 -4.09 1.78
CA VAL A 346 1.06 -4.75 0.66
C VAL A 346 2.03 -5.06 -0.49
N GLY A 347 2.92 -4.11 -0.83
CA GLY A 347 3.97 -4.32 -1.83
C GLY A 347 4.94 -5.44 -1.46
N LYS A 348 5.36 -5.48 -0.19
CA LYS A 348 6.24 -6.53 0.34
C LYS A 348 5.58 -7.91 0.31
N VAL A 349 4.29 -8.00 0.66
CA VAL A 349 3.50 -9.24 0.55
C VAL A 349 3.46 -9.72 -0.89
N ARG A 350 3.15 -8.81 -1.83
CA ARG A 350 3.07 -9.15 -3.26
C ARG A 350 4.38 -9.69 -3.82
N ALA A 351 5.50 -9.08 -3.48
CA ALA A 351 6.82 -9.54 -3.92
C ALA A 351 7.12 -10.96 -3.42
N LYS A 352 6.87 -11.22 -2.14
CA LYS A 352 7.05 -12.53 -1.52
C LYS A 352 6.14 -13.60 -2.09
N GLN A 353 4.88 -13.27 -2.40
CA GLN A 353 3.96 -14.18 -3.10
C GLN A 353 4.47 -14.52 -4.50
N THR A 354 5.00 -13.54 -5.21
CA THR A 354 5.57 -13.74 -6.55
C THR A 354 6.79 -14.66 -6.50
N GLU A 355 7.69 -14.41 -5.55
CA GLU A 355 8.89 -15.22 -5.32
C GLU A 355 8.56 -16.70 -5.01
N ARG A 356 7.61 -16.92 -4.11
CA ARG A 356 7.20 -18.28 -3.71
C ARG A 356 6.32 -18.99 -4.73
N GLY A 357 5.88 -18.30 -5.77
CA GLY A 357 4.90 -18.82 -6.73
C GLY A 357 3.51 -19.03 -6.11
N ASP A 358 3.19 -18.28 -5.05
CA ASP A 358 1.87 -18.30 -4.39
C ASP A 358 0.82 -17.58 -5.25
N ARG A 359 0.40 -18.24 -6.33
CA ARG A 359 -0.57 -17.69 -7.29
C ARG A 359 -1.96 -17.53 -6.70
N GLU A 360 -2.32 -18.37 -5.77
CA GLU A 360 -3.61 -18.32 -5.06
C GLU A 360 -3.60 -17.30 -3.92
N ARG A 361 -2.43 -16.75 -3.54
CA ARG A 361 -2.26 -15.71 -2.52
C ARG A 361 -2.78 -16.10 -1.14
N ARG A 362 -2.61 -17.35 -0.80
CA ARG A 362 -3.07 -17.96 0.45
C ARG A 362 -1.96 -18.23 1.45
N GLN A 363 -0.68 -18.24 0.99
CA GLN A 363 0.45 -18.60 1.85
C GLN A 363 1.09 -17.40 2.54
N ILE A 364 0.97 -16.20 1.95
CA ILE A 364 1.54 -14.98 2.50
C ILE A 364 0.45 -13.92 2.61
N MET A 365 0.33 -13.31 3.79
CA MET A 365 -0.76 -12.39 4.08
C MET A 365 -0.24 -11.11 4.75
N GLY A 366 -0.92 -9.99 4.48
CA GLY A 366 -0.74 -8.72 5.19
C GLY A 366 -1.61 -8.64 6.44
N LEU A 367 -1.04 -8.10 7.52
CA LEU A 367 -1.77 -7.70 8.71
C LEU A 367 -1.40 -6.26 9.04
N LEU A 368 -2.37 -5.36 8.95
CA LEU A 368 -2.20 -3.94 9.22
C LEU A 368 -2.96 -3.55 10.47
N LEU A 369 -2.26 -2.98 11.44
CA LEU A 369 -2.86 -2.40 12.65
C LEU A 369 -2.96 -0.89 12.49
N HIS A 370 -4.05 -0.32 12.98
CA HIS A 370 -4.38 1.09 12.78
C HIS A 370 -4.86 1.74 14.09
N GLY A 371 -4.68 3.06 14.20
CA GLY A 371 -5.45 3.87 15.13
C GLY A 371 -6.73 4.37 14.46
N ASP A 372 -7.82 4.53 15.22
CA ASP A 372 -9.13 4.92 14.69
C ASP A 372 -9.13 6.26 13.95
N ALA A 373 -8.53 7.29 14.53
CA ALA A 373 -8.46 8.60 13.90
C ALA A 373 -7.60 8.60 12.63
N ALA A 374 -6.54 7.78 12.59
CA ALA A 374 -5.68 7.66 11.43
C ALA A 374 -6.37 6.89 10.29
N PHE A 375 -7.03 5.79 10.60
CA PHE A 375 -7.76 4.99 9.60
C PHE A 375 -8.86 5.80 8.92
N ALA A 376 -9.60 6.59 9.68
CA ALA A 376 -10.64 7.47 9.13
C ALA A 376 -10.07 8.68 8.36
N GLY A 377 -8.92 9.24 8.79
CA GLY A 377 -8.47 10.56 8.36
C GLY A 377 -7.33 10.59 7.36
N GLN A 378 -6.50 9.55 7.31
CA GLN A 378 -5.33 9.52 6.41
C GLN A 378 -5.70 8.97 5.03
N GLY A 379 -5.53 9.79 3.98
CA GLY A 379 -5.89 9.42 2.60
C GLY A 379 -5.21 8.14 2.10
N LEU A 380 -4.00 7.82 2.59
CA LEU A 380 -3.29 6.59 2.24
C LEU A 380 -4.04 5.31 2.59
N VAL A 381 -4.98 5.34 3.54
CA VAL A 381 -5.86 4.19 3.82
C VAL A 381 -6.73 3.88 2.61
N ALA A 382 -7.48 4.86 2.12
CA ALA A 382 -8.34 4.70 0.94
C ALA A 382 -7.52 4.37 -0.31
N GLU A 383 -6.38 5.04 -0.52
CA GLU A 383 -5.48 4.77 -1.65
C GLU A 383 -4.94 3.34 -1.62
N THR A 384 -4.57 2.81 -0.44
CA THR A 384 -4.10 1.43 -0.29
C THR A 384 -5.22 0.42 -0.52
N LEU A 385 -6.42 0.67 0.02
CA LEU A 385 -7.60 -0.16 -0.22
C LEU A 385 -7.93 -0.25 -1.72
N CYS A 386 -7.77 0.84 -2.49
CA CYS A 386 -7.96 0.82 -3.94
C CYS A 386 -7.02 -0.16 -4.67
N LEU A 387 -5.89 -0.55 -4.09
CA LEU A 387 -4.96 -1.51 -4.70
C LEU A 387 -5.43 -2.97 -4.56
N SER A 388 -6.29 -3.27 -3.57
CA SER A 388 -6.53 -4.63 -3.06
C SER A 388 -6.99 -5.63 -4.12
N GLU A 389 -7.86 -5.21 -5.07
CA GLU A 389 -8.44 -6.08 -6.10
C GLU A 389 -7.78 -5.94 -7.48
N LEU A 390 -6.85 -5.00 -7.65
CA LEU A 390 -6.22 -4.76 -8.94
C LEU A 390 -5.21 -5.86 -9.27
N LYS A 391 -5.27 -6.41 -10.49
CA LYS A 391 -4.44 -7.54 -10.95
C LYS A 391 -2.95 -7.38 -10.67
N GLY A 392 -2.42 -6.17 -10.82
CA GLY A 392 -1.01 -5.86 -10.60
C GLY A 392 -0.61 -5.69 -9.14
N TYR A 393 -1.57 -5.50 -8.23
CA TYR A 393 -1.33 -5.08 -6.84
C TYR A 393 -1.94 -6.02 -5.81
N THR A 394 -3.02 -6.73 -6.14
CA THR A 394 -3.75 -7.59 -5.20
C THR A 394 -2.84 -8.60 -4.51
N THR A 395 -3.09 -8.81 -3.22
CA THR A 395 -2.39 -9.77 -2.36
C THR A 395 -3.32 -10.86 -1.81
N GLY A 396 -4.56 -10.94 -2.33
CA GLY A 396 -5.57 -11.85 -1.81
C GLY A 396 -6.11 -11.42 -0.44
N GLY A 397 -6.24 -10.10 -0.25
CA GLY A 397 -6.79 -9.49 0.96
C GLY A 397 -5.80 -9.28 2.09
N THR A 398 -6.05 -8.24 2.85
CA THR A 398 -5.33 -7.83 4.06
C THR A 398 -6.29 -7.84 5.24
N ILE A 399 -5.84 -8.27 6.41
CA ILE A 399 -6.59 -8.09 7.65
C ILE A 399 -6.22 -6.72 8.21
N HIS A 400 -7.21 -5.82 8.31
CA HIS A 400 -7.08 -4.52 8.94
C HIS A 400 -7.60 -4.58 10.37
N PHE A 401 -6.75 -4.28 11.35
CA PHE A 401 -7.10 -4.30 12.76
C PHE A 401 -7.02 -2.89 13.34
N ILE A 402 -8.18 -2.28 13.60
CA ILE A 402 -8.28 -0.93 14.18
C ILE A 402 -8.30 -1.05 15.70
N VAL A 403 -7.29 -0.45 16.35
CA VAL A 403 -7.27 -0.23 17.80
C VAL A 403 -8.01 1.09 18.07
N ASN A 404 -9.33 0.98 18.20
CA ASN A 404 -10.23 2.11 18.32
C ASN A 404 -10.33 2.57 19.78
N ASN A 405 -9.39 3.39 20.19
CA ASN A 405 -9.39 3.96 21.55
C ASN A 405 -10.23 5.23 21.70
N GLN A 406 -11.03 5.55 20.68
CA GLN A 406 -12.04 6.61 20.69
C GLN A 406 -11.47 8.03 20.91
N ILE A 407 -10.20 8.24 20.59
CA ILE A 407 -9.54 9.52 20.70
C ILE A 407 -8.33 9.63 19.77
N GLY A 408 -8.22 10.74 19.04
CA GLY A 408 -7.04 11.09 18.24
C GLY A 408 -6.18 12.14 18.94
N PHE A 409 -5.14 11.75 19.66
CA PHE A 409 -4.36 12.61 20.55
C PHE A 409 -5.24 13.29 21.61
N THR A 410 -5.79 14.48 21.32
CA THR A 410 -6.73 15.22 22.18
C THR A 410 -8.11 15.42 21.50
N THR A 411 -8.31 14.86 20.31
CA THR A 411 -9.51 15.08 19.49
C THR A 411 -10.46 13.91 19.61
N SER A 412 -11.68 14.16 20.09
CA SER A 412 -12.73 13.16 20.17
C SER A 412 -13.33 12.86 18.79
N PRO A 413 -13.98 11.70 18.60
CA PRO A 413 -14.54 11.25 17.33
C PRO A 413 -15.46 12.26 16.65
N SER A 414 -16.30 12.95 17.42
CA SER A 414 -17.22 13.99 16.91
C SER A 414 -16.56 15.19 16.26
N PHE A 415 -15.27 15.40 16.51
CA PHE A 415 -14.45 16.46 15.88
C PHE A 415 -13.45 15.93 14.86
N SER A 416 -13.26 14.60 14.76
CA SER A 416 -12.23 14.01 13.91
C SER A 416 -12.79 13.33 12.65
N ARG A 417 -14.06 12.90 12.65
CA ARG A 417 -14.68 12.26 11.49
C ARG A 417 -16.18 12.54 11.39
N SER A 418 -16.71 12.52 10.17
CA SER A 418 -18.13 12.68 9.89
C SER A 418 -18.89 11.35 9.90
N SER A 419 -18.18 10.23 9.72
CA SER A 419 -18.77 8.89 9.71
C SER A 419 -19.00 8.37 11.13
N PRO A 420 -19.98 7.49 11.35
CA PRO A 420 -20.19 6.83 12.63
C PRO A 420 -18.96 6.05 13.11
N TYR A 421 -18.31 5.32 12.20
CA TYR A 421 -17.17 4.47 12.51
C TYR A 421 -15.92 4.87 11.72
N PRO A 422 -14.72 4.65 12.28
CA PRO A 422 -13.48 4.86 11.54
C PRO A 422 -13.35 3.90 10.35
N SER A 423 -13.96 2.73 10.44
CA SER A 423 -13.95 1.66 9.46
C SER A 423 -14.81 1.91 8.22
N ASP A 424 -15.66 2.97 8.20
CA ASP A 424 -16.56 3.25 7.08
C ASP A 424 -15.83 3.45 5.74
N VAL A 425 -14.57 3.87 5.74
CA VAL A 425 -13.76 4.00 4.54
C VAL A 425 -13.56 2.66 3.82
N ALA A 426 -13.57 1.54 4.54
CA ALA A 426 -13.39 0.21 3.95
C ALA A 426 -14.62 -0.30 3.20
N LYS A 427 -15.77 0.31 3.38
CA LYS A 427 -17.00 -0.01 2.62
C LYS A 427 -16.83 0.25 1.12
N MET A 428 -15.90 1.14 0.71
CA MET A 428 -15.62 1.41 -0.70
C MET A 428 -15.13 0.18 -1.47
N VAL A 429 -14.46 -0.76 -0.78
CA VAL A 429 -14.00 -2.03 -1.35
C VAL A 429 -14.84 -3.21 -0.88
N GLN A 430 -15.99 -2.94 -0.28
CA GLN A 430 -16.96 -3.92 0.20
C GLN A 430 -16.38 -4.90 1.24
N ALA A 431 -15.39 -4.50 2.01
CA ALA A 431 -14.82 -5.30 3.07
C ALA A 431 -15.84 -5.49 4.21
N PRO A 432 -16.03 -6.70 4.76
CA PRO A 432 -16.81 -6.90 5.97
C PRO A 432 -16.13 -6.25 7.17
N ILE A 433 -16.93 -5.70 8.08
CA ILE A 433 -16.46 -5.00 9.27
C ILE A 433 -17.04 -5.67 10.51
N PHE A 434 -16.15 -6.01 11.43
CA PHE A 434 -16.48 -6.58 12.73
C PHE A 434 -16.12 -5.60 13.83
N HIS A 435 -17.11 -4.96 14.45
CA HIS A 435 -16.92 -4.13 15.63
C HIS A 435 -16.94 -5.02 16.87
N VAL A 436 -16.03 -4.81 17.79
CA VAL A 436 -15.94 -5.67 18.97
C VAL A 436 -15.47 -4.92 20.21
N ASN A 437 -16.02 -5.28 21.38
CA ASN A 437 -15.61 -4.72 22.66
C ASN A 437 -14.26 -5.30 23.10
N GLY A 438 -13.26 -4.46 23.29
CA GLY A 438 -11.92 -4.82 23.76
C GLY A 438 -11.89 -5.44 25.16
N ASP A 439 -12.88 -5.16 26.00
CA ASP A 439 -13.01 -5.77 27.34
C ASP A 439 -13.65 -7.16 27.34
N ASP A 440 -14.05 -7.66 26.17
CA ASP A 440 -14.45 -9.05 25.96
C ASP A 440 -13.40 -9.79 25.09
N PRO A 441 -12.29 -10.25 25.68
CA PRO A 441 -11.22 -10.86 24.90
C PRO A 441 -11.62 -12.15 24.19
N GLU A 442 -12.65 -12.88 24.67
CA GLU A 442 -13.20 -14.04 23.96
C GLU A 442 -13.89 -13.61 22.67
N ALA A 443 -14.66 -12.51 22.70
CA ALA A 443 -15.29 -11.94 21.52
C ALA A 443 -14.23 -11.41 20.51
N VAL A 444 -13.19 -10.74 20.99
CA VAL A 444 -12.10 -10.25 20.14
C VAL A 444 -11.37 -11.40 19.43
N VAL A 445 -11.04 -12.47 20.16
CA VAL A 445 -10.41 -13.68 19.60
C VAL A 445 -11.34 -14.41 18.62
N HIS A 446 -12.65 -14.44 18.90
CA HIS A 446 -13.65 -15.00 17.99
C HIS A 446 -13.71 -14.24 16.66
N VAL A 447 -13.80 -12.92 16.71
CA VAL A 447 -13.80 -12.05 15.53
C VAL A 447 -12.50 -12.20 14.72
N ALA A 448 -11.36 -12.25 15.40
CA ALA A 448 -10.05 -12.46 14.77
C ALA A 448 -10.00 -13.79 13.99
N ARG A 449 -10.62 -14.84 14.53
CA ARG A 449 -10.76 -16.12 13.85
C ARG A 449 -11.65 -16.03 12.61
N ILE A 450 -12.81 -15.40 12.70
CA ILE A 450 -13.74 -15.23 11.56
C ILE A 450 -13.08 -14.42 10.46
N ALA A 451 -12.42 -13.30 10.80
CA ALA A 451 -11.72 -12.45 9.85
C ALA A 451 -10.64 -13.22 9.09
N THR A 452 -9.87 -14.05 9.79
CA THR A 452 -8.85 -14.90 9.15
C THR A 452 -9.47 -15.94 8.22
N GLU A 453 -10.56 -16.57 8.64
CA GLU A 453 -11.29 -17.55 7.83
C GLU A 453 -11.89 -16.89 6.57
N PHE A 454 -12.48 -15.71 6.70
CA PHE A 454 -13.04 -14.95 5.56
C PHE A 454 -11.96 -14.57 4.55
N ARG A 455 -10.84 -13.99 5.03
CA ARG A 455 -9.71 -13.64 4.15
C ARG A 455 -9.19 -14.84 3.37
N GLN A 456 -9.05 -15.98 4.02
CA GLN A 456 -8.54 -17.20 3.39
C GLN A 456 -9.54 -17.87 2.45
N GLU A 457 -10.83 -17.70 2.68
CA GLU A 457 -11.88 -18.25 1.80
C GLU A 457 -12.06 -17.43 0.53
N PHE A 458 -12.15 -16.09 0.67
CA PHE A 458 -12.53 -15.20 -0.41
C PHE A 458 -11.37 -14.39 -1.01
N ASN A 459 -10.18 -14.41 -0.39
CA ASN A 459 -9.05 -13.57 -0.79
C ASN A 459 -9.40 -12.06 -0.82
N ARG A 460 -10.17 -11.58 0.14
CA ARG A 460 -10.66 -10.21 0.29
C ARG A 460 -10.15 -9.55 1.56
N ASP A 461 -10.13 -8.22 1.54
CA ASP A 461 -9.88 -7.43 2.75
C ASP A 461 -10.97 -7.64 3.78
N VAL A 462 -10.61 -7.54 5.05
CA VAL A 462 -11.52 -7.62 6.19
C VAL A 462 -11.07 -6.68 7.29
N VAL A 463 -12.02 -6.05 7.97
CA VAL A 463 -11.75 -5.08 9.03
C VAL A 463 -12.23 -5.59 10.38
N ILE A 464 -11.38 -5.50 11.37
CA ILE A 464 -11.72 -5.67 12.80
C ILE A 464 -11.59 -4.28 13.44
N ASP A 465 -12.68 -3.76 13.98
CA ASP A 465 -12.72 -2.48 14.69
C ASP A 465 -12.91 -2.76 16.18
N MET A 466 -11.80 -2.86 16.92
CA MET A 466 -11.80 -3.16 18.34
C MET A 466 -11.95 -1.87 19.15
N PHE A 467 -13.15 -1.65 19.70
CA PHE A 467 -13.43 -0.55 20.63
C PHE A 467 -12.72 -0.79 21.96
N CYS A 468 -11.91 0.14 22.33
CA CYS A 468 -11.12 0.09 23.56
C CYS A 468 -10.95 1.51 24.12
N TYR A 469 -10.01 1.71 25.00
CA TYR A 469 -9.66 3.02 25.54
C TYR A 469 -8.14 3.14 25.67
N ARG A 470 -7.66 4.35 25.82
CA ARG A 470 -6.26 4.65 26.10
C ARG A 470 -6.13 5.04 27.57
N ARG A 471 -5.51 4.21 28.38
CA ARG A 471 -5.46 4.42 29.85
C ARG A 471 -4.64 5.64 30.27
N HIS A 472 -3.55 5.92 29.60
CA HIS A 472 -2.67 7.05 29.85
C HIS A 472 -2.78 8.11 28.77
N GLY A 473 -2.01 9.20 28.84
CA GLY A 473 -1.95 10.23 27.82
C GLY A 473 -1.49 9.70 26.45
N HIS A 474 -1.48 10.56 25.44
CA HIS A 474 -0.97 10.18 24.11
C HIS A 474 0.47 9.67 24.19
N ASN A 475 1.27 10.34 25.00
CA ASN A 475 2.60 9.90 25.41
C ASN A 475 2.76 10.18 26.92
N GLU A 476 3.88 9.80 27.49
CA GLU A 476 4.14 9.83 28.92
C GLU A 476 4.28 11.23 29.52
N ALA A 477 4.35 12.27 28.68
CA ALA A 477 4.37 13.68 29.12
C ALA A 477 2.99 14.38 28.96
N ASP A 478 1.98 13.66 28.46
CA ASP A 478 0.65 14.19 28.16
C ASP A 478 -0.30 13.92 29.33
N GLU A 479 -1.01 14.98 29.80
CA GLU A 479 -2.06 14.87 30.81
C GLU A 479 -3.45 14.95 30.11
N PRO A 480 -4.07 13.81 29.82
CA PRO A 480 -5.27 13.76 28.99
C PRO A 480 -6.53 14.31 29.68
N ALA A 481 -6.54 14.42 31.00
CA ALA A 481 -7.67 15.01 31.72
C ALA A 481 -7.84 16.51 31.43
N PHE A 482 -6.82 17.20 30.89
CA PHE A 482 -6.96 18.59 30.47
C PHE A 482 -7.99 18.78 29.36
N THR A 483 -8.16 17.81 28.49
CA THR A 483 -9.07 17.89 27.34
C THR A 483 -10.25 16.93 27.41
N GLN A 484 -10.11 15.75 28.04
CA GLN A 484 -11.14 14.73 28.19
C GLN A 484 -11.39 14.33 29.67
N PRO A 485 -11.79 15.25 30.55
CA PRO A 485 -11.89 14.96 31.99
C PRO A 485 -12.93 13.88 32.31
N ILE A 486 -14.07 13.82 31.59
CA ILE A 486 -15.11 12.83 31.82
C ILE A 486 -14.64 11.43 31.42
N MET A 487 -14.04 11.30 30.24
CA MET A 487 -13.52 10.03 29.73
C MET A 487 -12.43 9.49 30.67
N TYR A 488 -11.47 10.32 31.06
CA TYR A 488 -10.36 9.88 31.92
C TYR A 488 -10.76 9.64 33.38
N LYS A 489 -11.85 10.27 33.87
CA LYS A 489 -12.47 9.88 35.11
C LYS A 489 -13.05 8.47 35.02
N ALA A 490 -13.80 8.18 33.97
CA ALA A 490 -14.34 6.85 33.73
C ALA A 490 -13.24 5.79 33.59
N ILE A 491 -12.16 6.08 32.84
CA ILE A 491 -10.99 5.20 32.68
C ILE A 491 -10.30 4.94 34.02
N GLY A 492 -10.16 5.96 34.87
CA GLY A 492 -9.53 5.84 36.20
C GLY A 492 -10.28 4.89 37.15
N GLU A 493 -11.60 4.84 37.03
CA GLU A 493 -12.47 3.97 37.83
C GLU A 493 -12.68 2.58 37.19
N HIS A 494 -12.28 2.42 35.92
CA HIS A 494 -12.51 1.20 35.14
C HIS A 494 -11.42 0.14 35.42
N PRO A 495 -11.78 -1.12 35.75
CA PRO A 495 -10.81 -2.19 35.91
C PRO A 495 -10.11 -2.52 34.57
N THR A 496 -8.95 -3.14 34.64
CA THR A 496 -8.23 -3.55 33.42
C THR A 496 -8.94 -4.73 32.75
N THR A 497 -8.75 -4.88 31.41
CA THR A 497 -9.29 -6.01 30.64
C THR A 497 -8.89 -7.35 31.26
N ARG A 498 -7.64 -7.49 31.74
CA ARG A 498 -7.15 -8.66 32.46
C ARG A 498 -7.96 -8.92 33.74
N GLN A 499 -8.22 -7.88 34.54
CA GLN A 499 -9.01 -8.01 35.78
C GLN A 499 -10.46 -8.43 35.50
N ILE A 500 -11.08 -7.82 34.50
CA ILE A 500 -12.44 -8.18 34.04
C ILE A 500 -12.49 -9.65 33.64
N TYR A 501 -11.50 -10.08 32.86
CA TYR A 501 -11.46 -11.46 32.36
C TYR A 501 -11.11 -12.47 33.47
N ALA A 502 -10.18 -12.14 34.39
CA ALA A 502 -9.91 -12.97 35.57
C ALA A 502 -11.17 -13.22 36.40
N ALA A 503 -11.93 -12.15 36.71
CA ALA A 503 -13.19 -12.25 37.44
C ALA A 503 -14.24 -13.14 36.70
N LYS A 504 -14.28 -13.09 35.36
CA LYS A 504 -15.09 -13.99 34.53
C LYS A 504 -14.65 -15.44 34.69
N LEU A 505 -13.37 -15.72 34.57
CA LEU A 505 -12.82 -17.08 34.64
C LEU A 505 -13.00 -17.71 36.04
N VAL A 506 -12.88 -16.92 37.10
CA VAL A 506 -13.12 -17.37 38.46
C VAL A 506 -14.60 -17.74 38.64
N ARG A 507 -15.51 -16.91 38.18
CA ARG A 507 -16.96 -17.20 38.21
C ARG A 507 -17.33 -18.47 37.42
N GLU A 508 -16.64 -18.74 36.33
CA GLU A 508 -16.84 -19.92 35.49
C GLU A 508 -16.10 -21.16 36.01
N GLY A 509 -15.33 -21.04 37.08
CA GLY A 509 -14.53 -22.14 37.66
C GLY A 509 -13.36 -22.61 36.78
N VAL A 510 -12.88 -21.78 35.86
CA VAL A 510 -11.73 -22.05 35.00
C VAL A 510 -10.42 -21.83 35.75
N LEU A 511 -10.39 -20.83 36.61
CA LEU A 511 -9.28 -20.46 37.51
C LEU A 511 -9.86 -20.19 38.91
N ASN A 512 -9.01 -20.26 39.93
CA ASN A 512 -9.29 -19.63 41.20
C ASN A 512 -8.48 -18.31 41.33
N GLU A 513 -8.77 -17.50 42.35
CA GLU A 513 -8.15 -16.21 42.55
C GLU A 513 -6.62 -16.35 42.80
N GLU A 514 -6.19 -17.38 43.55
CA GLU A 514 -4.79 -17.64 43.82
C GLU A 514 -4.02 -18.01 42.56
N GLU A 515 -4.60 -18.85 41.68
CA GLU A 515 -3.98 -19.20 40.37
C GLU A 515 -3.87 -17.99 39.45
N ALA A 516 -4.88 -17.12 39.43
CA ALA A 516 -4.87 -15.92 38.61
C ALA A 516 -3.78 -14.95 39.09
N GLU A 517 -3.65 -14.71 40.38
CA GLU A 517 -2.64 -13.81 40.95
C GLU A 517 -1.23 -14.41 40.83
N ALA A 518 -1.08 -15.71 41.01
CA ALA A 518 0.22 -16.38 40.87
C ALA A 518 0.84 -16.15 39.49
N GLN A 519 0.06 -16.22 38.41
CA GLN A 519 0.56 -15.96 37.05
C GLN A 519 1.06 -14.52 36.89
N VAL A 520 0.41 -13.55 37.51
CA VAL A 520 0.84 -12.14 37.49
C VAL A 520 2.15 -11.97 38.24
N VAL A 521 2.27 -12.58 39.42
CA VAL A 521 3.49 -12.52 40.24
C VAL A 521 4.66 -13.19 39.52
N ASP A 522 4.45 -14.37 38.95
CA ASP A 522 5.49 -15.12 38.23
C ASP A 522 6.00 -14.33 37.01
N PHE A 523 5.08 -13.75 36.25
CA PHE A 523 5.47 -12.93 35.09
C PHE A 523 6.21 -11.67 35.49
N ASN A 524 5.77 -10.96 36.51
CA ASN A 524 6.45 -9.78 37.02
C ASN A 524 7.86 -10.12 37.54
N THR A 525 8.01 -11.25 38.23
CA THR A 525 9.32 -11.73 38.71
C THR A 525 10.28 -12.00 37.56
N ARG A 526 9.78 -12.62 36.49
CA ARG A 526 10.54 -12.79 35.25
C ARG A 526 10.98 -11.47 34.64
N LEU A 527 10.06 -10.50 34.52
CA LEU A 527 10.37 -9.20 33.93
C LEU A 527 11.41 -8.41 34.76
N GLU A 528 11.36 -8.49 36.10
CA GLU A 528 12.37 -7.85 36.95
C GLU A 528 13.76 -8.50 36.74
N ALA A 529 13.85 -9.81 36.60
CA ALA A 529 15.10 -10.48 36.28
C ALA A 529 15.68 -10.06 34.92
N GLU A 530 14.84 -9.96 33.89
CA GLU A 530 15.22 -9.49 32.56
C GLU A 530 15.67 -8.00 32.58
N PHE A 531 15.01 -7.17 33.41
CA PHE A 531 15.38 -5.78 33.60
C PHE A 531 16.78 -5.63 34.22
N ASP A 532 17.09 -6.44 35.23
CA ASP A 532 18.42 -6.41 35.82
C ASP A 532 19.52 -6.92 34.87
N ALA A 533 19.21 -7.94 34.07
CA ALA A 533 20.11 -8.47 33.05
C ALA A 533 20.42 -7.46 31.92
N ALA A 534 19.53 -6.53 31.68
CA ALA A 534 19.65 -5.56 30.59
C ALA A 534 20.87 -4.62 30.72
N ARG A 535 21.39 -4.43 31.92
CA ARG A 535 22.56 -3.57 32.18
C ARG A 535 23.84 -4.04 31.49
N THR A 536 23.95 -5.34 31.21
CA THR A 536 25.12 -5.97 30.58
C THR A 536 24.84 -6.53 29.20
N TYR A 537 23.63 -6.37 28.71
CA TYR A 537 23.24 -6.90 27.42
C TYR A 537 23.96 -6.16 26.28
N LYS A 538 24.48 -6.93 25.33
CA LYS A 538 25.04 -6.40 24.07
C LYS A 538 24.34 -7.07 22.89
N PRO A 539 23.86 -6.31 21.91
CA PRO A 539 23.32 -6.88 20.69
C PRO A 539 24.44 -7.63 19.94
N ASN A 540 24.17 -8.85 19.49
CA ASN A 540 25.18 -9.72 18.91
C ASN A 540 25.06 -9.90 17.38
N LYS A 541 24.00 -9.42 16.76
CA LYS A 541 23.77 -9.63 15.34
C LYS A 541 22.86 -8.56 14.72
N ALA A 542 23.12 -8.23 13.45
CA ALA A 542 22.24 -7.41 12.62
C ALA A 542 21.86 -8.24 11.37
N ASP A 543 20.62 -8.73 11.33
CA ASP A 543 20.14 -9.72 10.34
C ASP A 543 19.53 -9.04 9.10
N TRP A 544 20.32 -8.33 8.30
CA TRP A 544 19.79 -7.56 7.14
C TRP A 544 20.11 -8.15 5.77
N PHE A 545 21.17 -9.00 5.64
CA PHE A 545 21.56 -9.69 4.41
C PHE A 545 21.16 -11.17 4.43
N GLU A 546 19.99 -11.49 4.95
CA GLU A 546 19.45 -12.84 4.95
C GLU A 546 18.43 -13.06 3.81
N GLY A 547 18.13 -14.33 3.51
CA GLY A 547 17.17 -14.71 2.49
C GLY A 547 17.54 -14.20 1.10
N ARG A 548 16.69 -13.42 0.47
CA ARG A 548 16.89 -12.89 -0.89
C ARG A 548 18.02 -11.86 -0.99
N TRP A 549 18.44 -11.27 0.12
CA TRP A 549 19.56 -10.30 0.16
C TRP A 549 20.92 -10.99 0.28
N GLN A 550 20.97 -12.30 0.43
CA GLN A 550 22.22 -13.06 0.52
C GLN A 550 23.06 -12.87 -0.76
N GLY A 551 24.34 -12.55 -0.58
CA GLY A 551 25.27 -12.28 -1.69
C GLY A 551 25.31 -10.81 -2.14
N LEU A 552 24.40 -9.97 -1.64
CA LEU A 552 24.52 -8.53 -1.78
C LEU A 552 25.33 -7.97 -0.61
N VAL A 553 25.96 -6.82 -0.81
CA VAL A 553 26.81 -6.16 0.19
C VAL A 553 26.29 -4.74 0.47
N ASN A 554 26.67 -4.21 1.62
CA ASN A 554 26.57 -2.77 1.81
C ASN A 554 27.68 -2.07 1.03
N MET A 555 27.37 -0.93 0.44
CA MET A 555 28.35 -0.13 -0.29
C MET A 555 29.30 0.55 0.70
N GLU A 556 30.58 0.31 0.58
CA GLU A 556 31.61 0.93 1.40
C GLU A 556 32.56 1.79 0.57
N GLY A 557 32.92 2.96 1.09
CA GLY A 557 33.94 3.83 0.55
C GLY A 557 33.73 4.24 -0.92
N GLU A 558 34.71 3.87 -1.78
CA GLU A 558 34.72 4.22 -3.20
C GLU A 558 33.99 3.24 -4.12
N ASP A 559 33.28 2.25 -3.60
CA ASP A 559 32.55 1.25 -4.42
C ASP A 559 31.53 1.90 -5.36
N GLU A 560 30.97 3.06 -5.01
CA GLU A 560 30.11 3.84 -5.90
C GLU A 560 30.79 4.18 -7.23
N PHE A 561 32.09 4.39 -7.21
CA PHE A 561 32.85 4.79 -8.40
C PHE A 561 33.38 3.60 -9.19
N ARG A 562 33.15 2.38 -8.70
CA ARG A 562 33.49 1.17 -9.44
C ARG A 562 32.74 1.15 -10.77
N GLU A 563 33.45 0.83 -11.83
CA GLU A 563 32.88 0.68 -13.16
C GLU A 563 32.39 -0.74 -13.35
N GLU A 564 31.09 -0.86 -13.66
CA GLU A 564 30.45 -2.15 -13.93
C GLU A 564 30.30 -2.35 -15.43
N ASP A 565 30.54 -3.58 -15.89
CA ASP A 565 30.19 -3.97 -17.25
C ASP A 565 28.66 -4.11 -17.36
N THR A 566 28.09 -3.23 -18.12
CA THR A 566 26.64 -3.19 -18.40
C THR A 566 26.36 -3.40 -19.89
N SER A 567 27.36 -3.79 -20.64
CA SER A 567 27.27 -4.08 -22.06
C SER A 567 26.47 -5.35 -22.36
N VAL A 568 26.01 -5.50 -23.58
CA VAL A 568 25.26 -6.68 -24.06
C VAL A 568 25.79 -7.06 -25.44
N ALA A 569 25.88 -8.36 -25.72
CA ALA A 569 26.25 -8.85 -27.04
C ALA A 569 25.29 -8.31 -28.11
N LEU A 570 25.83 -7.84 -29.25
CA LEU A 570 25.03 -7.23 -30.32
C LEU A 570 23.98 -8.18 -30.88
N GLU A 571 24.26 -9.46 -30.91
CA GLU A 571 23.32 -10.51 -31.33
C GLU A 571 22.11 -10.56 -30.42
N THR A 572 22.31 -10.49 -29.10
CA THR A 572 21.23 -10.44 -28.10
C THR A 572 20.40 -9.17 -28.24
N LEU A 573 21.05 -8.02 -28.47
CA LEU A 573 20.31 -6.76 -28.71
C LEU A 573 19.44 -6.84 -29.96
N ARG A 574 19.93 -7.50 -31.04
CA ARG A 574 19.14 -7.71 -32.27
C ARG A 574 17.99 -8.68 -32.05
N GLU A 575 18.18 -9.75 -31.30
CA GLU A 575 17.13 -10.68 -30.92
C GLU A 575 15.99 -9.99 -30.18
N ILE A 576 16.31 -9.16 -29.18
CA ILE A 576 15.32 -8.37 -28.43
C ILE A 576 14.62 -7.39 -29.37
N GLY A 577 15.34 -6.70 -30.23
CA GLY A 577 14.77 -5.77 -31.18
C GLY A 577 13.83 -6.41 -32.19
N ALA A 578 14.12 -7.63 -32.64
CA ALA A 578 13.23 -8.42 -33.48
C ALA A 578 11.91 -8.74 -32.75
N ALA A 579 12.01 -9.24 -31.52
CA ALA A 579 10.83 -9.56 -30.70
C ALA A 579 9.93 -8.34 -30.44
N LEU A 580 10.49 -7.16 -30.25
CA LEU A 580 9.75 -5.91 -30.07
C LEU A 580 8.85 -5.58 -31.26
N ALA A 581 9.24 -5.96 -32.47
CA ALA A 581 8.61 -5.55 -33.72
C ALA A 581 7.70 -6.66 -34.32
N GLU A 582 7.62 -7.83 -33.70
CA GLU A 582 6.88 -8.99 -34.20
C GLU A 582 5.66 -9.33 -33.35
N PRO A 583 4.48 -8.71 -33.60
CA PRO A 583 3.24 -9.12 -32.94
C PRO A 583 2.79 -10.50 -33.46
N PRO A 584 1.93 -11.22 -32.71
CA PRO A 584 1.38 -12.51 -33.15
C PRO A 584 0.67 -12.41 -34.50
N LYS A 585 0.69 -13.50 -35.30
CA LYS A 585 0.19 -13.52 -36.71
C LYS A 585 -1.25 -13.03 -36.90
N ASN A 586 -2.11 -13.24 -35.93
CA ASN A 586 -3.53 -12.86 -36.01
C ASN A 586 -3.86 -11.59 -35.21
N PHE A 587 -2.86 -10.87 -34.72
CA PHE A 587 -3.01 -9.70 -33.89
C PHE A 587 -3.01 -8.42 -34.74
N VAL A 588 -4.09 -7.63 -34.63
CA VAL A 588 -4.25 -6.42 -35.43
C VAL A 588 -3.75 -5.21 -34.65
N VAL A 589 -2.54 -4.78 -34.96
CA VAL A 589 -1.93 -3.58 -34.35
C VAL A 589 -2.47 -2.31 -35.02
N ASN A 590 -2.70 -1.26 -34.21
CA ASN A 590 -3.02 0.07 -34.72
C ASN A 590 -1.95 0.55 -35.71
N SER A 591 -2.36 1.10 -36.85
CA SER A 591 -1.45 1.48 -37.96
C SER A 591 -0.37 2.50 -37.58
N LYS A 592 -0.64 3.40 -36.61
CA LYS A 592 0.35 4.36 -36.11
C LYS A 592 1.37 3.67 -35.22
N VAL A 593 0.93 2.72 -34.38
CA VAL A 593 1.81 1.91 -33.53
C VAL A 593 2.68 1.00 -34.39
N LEU A 594 2.09 0.36 -35.41
CA LEU A 594 2.81 -0.51 -36.34
C LEU A 594 3.96 0.24 -37.04
N ARG A 595 3.74 1.51 -37.40
CA ARG A 595 4.83 2.36 -37.94
C ARG A 595 5.97 2.56 -36.95
N GLN A 596 5.67 2.74 -35.67
CA GLN A 596 6.71 2.87 -34.64
C GLN A 596 7.45 1.55 -34.43
N LEU A 597 6.76 0.41 -34.44
CA LEU A 597 7.40 -0.91 -34.36
C LEU A 597 8.34 -1.16 -35.53
N ASN A 598 7.91 -0.81 -36.76
CA ASN A 598 8.77 -0.91 -37.95
C ASN A 598 9.99 0.01 -37.87
N ALA A 599 9.83 1.22 -37.30
CA ALA A 599 10.97 2.11 -37.06
C ALA A 599 11.94 1.51 -36.04
N LYS A 600 11.47 0.93 -34.94
CA LYS A 600 12.32 0.24 -33.95
C LYS A 600 13.05 -0.95 -34.59
N ARG A 601 12.39 -1.72 -35.45
CA ARG A 601 13.04 -2.80 -36.23
C ARG A 601 14.19 -2.25 -37.08
N GLN A 602 13.94 -1.21 -37.87
CA GLN A 602 14.95 -0.59 -38.71
C GLN A 602 16.15 -0.08 -37.89
N MET A 603 15.91 0.60 -36.77
CA MET A 603 16.97 1.08 -35.86
C MET A 603 17.90 -0.06 -35.42
N VAL A 604 17.31 -1.20 -35.00
CA VAL A 604 18.10 -2.33 -34.50
C VAL A 604 18.76 -3.12 -35.62
N GLU A 605 18.15 -3.26 -36.79
CA GLU A 605 18.74 -3.91 -37.96
C GLU A 605 19.92 -3.13 -38.51
N THR A 606 19.77 -1.80 -38.62
CA THR A 606 20.88 -0.93 -39.11
C THR A 606 21.96 -0.70 -38.05
N GLY A 607 21.59 -0.80 -36.80
CA GLY A 607 22.44 -0.47 -35.64
C GLY A 607 22.59 1.04 -35.40
N GLU A 608 21.77 1.87 -36.07
CA GLU A 608 21.88 3.32 -36.02
C GLU A 608 20.57 3.97 -35.60
N GLY A 609 20.65 5.14 -35.03
CA GLY A 609 19.48 5.97 -34.70
C GLY A 609 18.62 5.43 -33.56
N ILE A 610 19.15 4.60 -32.68
CA ILE A 610 18.42 4.05 -31.54
C ILE A 610 17.88 5.19 -30.68
N ASP A 611 16.57 5.30 -30.61
CA ASP A 611 15.87 6.30 -29.80
C ASP A 611 15.75 5.88 -28.31
N TRP A 612 15.23 6.80 -27.49
CA TRP A 612 15.10 6.61 -26.06
C TRP A 612 14.24 5.39 -25.69
N ALA A 613 13.08 5.26 -26.31
CA ALA A 613 12.14 4.18 -26.02
C ALA A 613 12.65 2.81 -26.48
N THR A 614 13.41 2.77 -27.57
CA THR A 614 14.04 1.54 -28.05
C THR A 614 15.18 1.14 -27.11
N ALA A 615 16.03 2.08 -26.67
CA ALA A 615 17.08 1.82 -25.69
C ALA A 615 16.55 1.32 -24.36
N GLU A 616 15.44 1.90 -23.87
CA GLU A 616 14.73 1.42 -22.68
C GLU A 616 14.28 -0.04 -22.85
N ALA A 617 13.62 -0.35 -23.96
CA ALA A 617 13.15 -1.69 -24.24
C ALA A 617 14.28 -2.71 -24.38
N LEU A 618 15.42 -2.32 -24.98
CA LEU A 618 16.63 -3.14 -25.06
C LEU A 618 17.23 -3.39 -23.67
N ALA A 619 17.23 -2.37 -22.78
CA ALA A 619 17.68 -2.53 -21.40
C ALA A 619 16.80 -3.53 -20.63
N PHE A 620 15.50 -3.37 -20.69
CA PHE A 620 14.57 -4.29 -20.05
C PHE A 620 14.69 -5.70 -20.64
N GLY A 621 14.63 -5.83 -21.96
CA GLY A 621 14.73 -7.12 -22.64
C GLY A 621 16.03 -7.87 -22.30
N SER A 622 17.16 -7.17 -22.23
CA SER A 622 18.44 -7.77 -21.87
C SER A 622 18.46 -8.30 -20.42
N LEU A 623 17.85 -7.60 -19.48
CA LEU A 623 17.70 -8.08 -18.10
C LEU A 623 16.79 -9.31 -18.03
N LEU A 624 15.70 -9.33 -18.81
CA LEU A 624 14.78 -10.48 -18.85
C LEU A 624 15.47 -11.75 -19.36
N VAL A 625 16.27 -11.63 -20.43
CA VAL A 625 17.00 -12.79 -20.97
C VAL A 625 18.16 -13.24 -20.06
N GLU A 626 18.65 -12.37 -19.18
CA GLU A 626 19.57 -12.69 -18.11
C GLU A 626 18.87 -13.32 -16.87
N GLY A 627 17.56 -13.53 -16.93
CA GLY A 627 16.78 -14.11 -15.82
C GLY A 627 16.43 -13.12 -14.72
N LYS A 628 16.55 -11.81 -14.96
CA LYS A 628 16.23 -10.74 -14.00
C LYS A 628 14.85 -10.15 -14.32
N PRO A 629 13.84 -10.32 -13.44
CA PRO A 629 12.52 -9.74 -13.69
C PRO A 629 12.55 -8.21 -13.72
N VAL A 630 11.62 -7.65 -14.49
CA VAL A 630 11.40 -6.20 -14.55
C VAL A 630 9.95 -5.90 -14.21
N ARG A 631 9.73 -4.98 -13.28
CA ARG A 631 8.41 -4.49 -12.90
C ARG A 631 8.36 -2.98 -13.07
N LEU A 632 7.51 -2.51 -13.97
CA LEU A 632 7.27 -1.09 -14.24
C LEU A 632 5.82 -0.77 -13.90
N SER A 633 5.63 0.20 -13.01
CA SER A 633 4.33 0.66 -12.54
C SER A 633 4.26 2.18 -12.59
N GLY A 634 3.15 2.72 -13.02
CA GLY A 634 2.87 4.15 -13.08
C GLY A 634 1.67 4.46 -13.96
N GLN A 635 1.20 5.67 -13.93
CA GLN A 635 0.06 6.11 -14.73
C GLN A 635 0.42 6.09 -16.22
N ASP A 636 -0.37 5.40 -17.03
CA ASP A 636 -0.16 5.22 -18.48
C ASP A 636 1.17 4.55 -18.88
N SER A 637 1.84 3.82 -17.99
CA SER A 637 3.19 3.28 -18.23
C SER A 637 3.23 2.23 -19.35
N GLY A 638 2.15 1.52 -19.60
CA GLY A 638 2.07 0.52 -20.69
C GLY A 638 2.25 1.13 -22.07
N ARG A 639 1.66 2.28 -22.33
CA ARG A 639 1.81 3.08 -23.56
C ARG A 639 2.96 4.07 -23.46
N GLY A 640 3.21 4.57 -22.25
CA GLY A 640 3.98 5.75 -21.91
C GLY A 640 3.11 7.02 -22.01
N THR A 641 3.25 7.93 -21.04
CA THR A 641 2.50 9.21 -20.98
C THR A 641 2.60 9.98 -22.32
N PHE A 642 3.77 9.97 -22.97
CA PHE A 642 4.04 10.64 -24.23
C PHE A 642 3.88 9.76 -25.47
N SER A 643 3.19 8.60 -25.35
CA SER A 643 3.04 7.60 -26.42
C SER A 643 4.37 7.15 -27.03
N GLN A 644 5.39 6.99 -26.21
CA GLN A 644 6.74 6.61 -26.64
C GLN A 644 7.01 5.11 -26.49
N ARG A 645 6.51 4.48 -25.42
CA ARG A 645 6.92 3.13 -25.01
C ARG A 645 6.23 2.03 -25.81
N HIS A 646 4.90 1.97 -25.78
CA HIS A 646 4.09 0.90 -26.35
C HIS A 646 4.57 -0.50 -25.94
N ALA A 647 4.83 -0.68 -24.64
CA ALA A 647 5.23 -1.96 -24.07
C ALA A 647 4.09 -2.97 -24.05
N VAL A 648 2.85 -2.49 -24.10
CA VAL A 648 1.64 -3.29 -24.26
C VAL A 648 1.00 -2.95 -25.60
N LEU A 649 0.86 -3.94 -26.46
CA LEU A 649 0.09 -3.83 -27.71
C LEU A 649 -1.34 -4.26 -27.43
N VAL A 650 -2.29 -3.61 -28.06
CA VAL A 650 -3.72 -3.89 -27.94
C VAL A 650 -4.28 -4.24 -29.31
N ASP A 651 -4.90 -5.43 -29.42
CA ASP A 651 -5.55 -5.87 -30.65
C ASP A 651 -6.77 -4.99 -30.94
N GLN A 652 -6.82 -4.47 -32.16
CA GLN A 652 -7.88 -3.53 -32.58
C GLN A 652 -9.23 -4.21 -32.86
N LYS A 653 -9.34 -5.53 -32.71
CA LYS A 653 -10.57 -6.29 -32.92
C LYS A 653 -11.24 -6.73 -31.61
N ASN A 654 -10.44 -7.16 -30.63
CA ASN A 654 -10.94 -7.81 -29.42
C ASN A 654 -10.32 -7.25 -28.12
N GLU A 655 -9.46 -6.20 -28.23
CA GLU A 655 -8.75 -5.55 -27.11
C GLU A 655 -7.83 -6.50 -26.33
N GLU A 656 -7.45 -7.64 -26.92
CA GLU A 656 -6.48 -8.53 -26.32
C GLU A 656 -5.12 -7.83 -26.17
N ARG A 657 -4.45 -8.08 -25.05
CA ARG A 657 -3.18 -7.43 -24.70
C ARG A 657 -2.01 -8.36 -24.96
N TYR A 658 -0.98 -7.85 -25.60
CA TYR A 658 0.26 -8.55 -25.87
C TYR A 658 1.46 -7.72 -25.43
N VAL A 659 2.39 -8.35 -24.68
CA VAL A 659 3.62 -7.72 -24.19
C VAL A 659 4.81 -8.34 -24.93
N PRO A 660 5.37 -7.69 -25.97
CA PRO A 660 6.44 -8.26 -26.79
C PRO A 660 7.65 -8.74 -26.00
N LEU A 661 8.09 -7.99 -25.00
CA LEU A 661 9.24 -8.33 -24.16
C LEU A 661 9.05 -9.61 -23.31
N ASN A 662 7.84 -10.13 -23.20
CA ASN A 662 7.60 -11.45 -22.57
C ASN A 662 7.77 -12.62 -23.52
N HIS A 663 8.16 -12.36 -24.77
CA HIS A 663 8.24 -13.36 -25.84
C HIS A 663 9.55 -13.26 -26.65
N ILE A 664 10.67 -12.93 -25.99
CA ILE A 664 12.00 -12.85 -26.63
C ILE A 664 12.53 -14.27 -26.84
N ARG A 665 12.56 -15.08 -25.77
CA ARG A 665 12.98 -16.48 -25.80
C ARG A 665 12.33 -17.28 -24.67
N ASP A 666 12.32 -18.59 -24.81
CA ASP A 666 11.82 -19.49 -23.76
C ASP A 666 12.70 -19.44 -22.51
N GLY A 667 12.09 -19.54 -21.33
CA GLY A 667 12.78 -19.56 -20.04
C GLY A 667 13.29 -18.20 -19.54
N GLN A 668 13.03 -17.11 -20.23
CA GLN A 668 13.35 -15.75 -19.76
C GLN A 668 12.56 -15.35 -18.52
N ALA A 669 13.03 -14.33 -17.81
CA ALA A 669 12.26 -13.70 -16.75
C ALA A 669 11.07 -12.88 -17.30
N ARG A 670 10.16 -12.50 -16.42
CA ARG A 670 8.93 -11.81 -16.79
C ARG A 670 9.06 -10.29 -16.69
N PHE A 671 8.50 -9.60 -17.67
CA PHE A 671 8.21 -8.17 -17.63
C PHE A 671 6.77 -7.96 -17.16
N GLU A 672 6.60 -7.32 -16.02
CA GLU A 672 5.32 -6.87 -15.50
C GLU A 672 5.22 -5.36 -15.70
N VAL A 673 4.35 -4.92 -16.59
CA VAL A 673 4.12 -3.50 -16.89
C VAL A 673 2.66 -3.17 -16.58
N LEU A 674 2.46 -2.13 -15.76
CA LEU A 674 1.18 -1.83 -15.13
C LEU A 674 0.84 -0.35 -15.29
N ASP A 675 -0.36 -0.11 -15.82
CA ASP A 675 -1.01 1.18 -15.68
C ASP A 675 -1.59 1.27 -14.27
N SER A 676 -1.03 2.13 -13.44
CA SER A 676 -1.40 2.24 -12.03
C SER A 676 -2.71 3.02 -11.83
N PRO A 677 -3.38 2.86 -10.68
CA PRO A 677 -4.42 3.81 -10.29
C PRO A 677 -3.82 5.21 -10.10
N LEU A 678 -4.71 6.21 -10.04
CA LEU A 678 -4.34 7.62 -9.90
C LEU A 678 -4.01 7.94 -8.44
N SER A 679 -2.86 7.45 -7.99
CA SER A 679 -2.30 7.71 -6.66
C SER A 679 -0.78 7.59 -6.74
N GLU A 680 -0.05 8.62 -6.38
CA GLU A 680 1.41 8.60 -6.32
C GLU A 680 1.88 7.91 -5.03
N ALA A 681 1.30 8.27 -3.88
CA ALA A 681 1.80 7.83 -2.58
C ALA A 681 1.60 6.33 -2.35
N SER A 682 0.41 5.78 -2.63
CA SER A 682 0.17 4.35 -2.42
C SER A 682 0.95 3.49 -3.41
N VAL A 683 1.03 3.91 -4.68
CA VAL A 683 1.74 3.16 -5.71
C VAL A 683 3.25 3.19 -5.48
N LEU A 684 3.83 4.36 -5.19
CA LEU A 684 5.26 4.46 -4.87
C LEU A 684 5.61 3.69 -3.58
N GLY A 685 4.75 3.77 -2.55
CA GLY A 685 4.93 3.01 -1.32
C GLY A 685 4.87 1.49 -1.55
N PHE A 686 3.97 1.05 -2.44
CA PHE A 686 3.86 -0.36 -2.85
C PHE A 686 5.14 -0.82 -3.56
N GLU A 687 5.61 -0.08 -4.56
CA GLU A 687 6.82 -0.45 -5.32
C GLU A 687 8.09 -0.39 -4.45
N TYR A 688 8.15 0.53 -3.49
CA TYR A 688 9.19 0.52 -2.47
C TYR A 688 9.14 -0.77 -1.65
N GLY A 689 7.96 -1.14 -1.13
CA GLY A 689 7.75 -2.39 -0.41
C GLY A 689 8.10 -3.62 -1.22
N TYR A 690 7.75 -3.64 -2.51
CA TYR A 690 8.10 -4.69 -3.45
C TYR A 690 9.62 -4.83 -3.58
N SER A 691 10.33 -3.72 -3.78
CA SER A 691 11.79 -3.71 -3.95
C SER A 691 12.56 -4.09 -2.69
N LEU A 692 11.99 -3.87 -1.49
CA LEU A 692 12.55 -4.35 -0.22
C LEU A 692 12.58 -5.87 -0.12
N ALA A 693 11.58 -6.55 -0.68
CA ALA A 693 11.46 -8.00 -0.61
C ALA A 693 12.12 -8.72 -1.79
N GLU A 694 12.24 -8.05 -2.94
CA GLU A 694 12.81 -8.65 -4.17
C GLU A 694 13.95 -7.79 -4.75
N PRO A 695 15.17 -7.93 -4.22
CA PRO A 695 16.32 -7.12 -4.64
C PRO A 695 16.90 -7.52 -6.01
N HIS A 696 16.47 -8.63 -6.59
CA HIS A 696 16.96 -9.14 -7.89
C HIS A 696 16.08 -8.72 -9.07
N SER A 697 14.94 -8.07 -8.81
CA SER A 697 14.09 -7.49 -9.84
C SER A 697 14.40 -6.01 -10.04
N LEU A 698 14.34 -5.54 -11.29
CA LEU A 698 14.32 -4.11 -11.58
C LEU A 698 12.90 -3.59 -11.33
N VAL A 699 12.71 -2.91 -10.21
CA VAL A 699 11.42 -2.32 -9.82
C VAL A 699 11.44 -0.84 -10.13
N LEU A 700 10.50 -0.39 -10.99
CA LEU A 700 10.41 1.00 -11.43
C LEU A 700 9.03 1.57 -11.14
N TRP A 701 9.01 2.78 -10.63
CA TRP A 701 7.83 3.64 -10.59
C TRP A 701 8.02 4.83 -11.52
N GLU A 702 7.07 5.05 -12.43
CA GLU A 702 7.07 6.19 -13.35
C GLU A 702 5.99 7.19 -12.96
N ALA A 703 6.39 8.40 -12.63
CA ALA A 703 5.46 9.51 -12.47
C ALA A 703 4.91 9.95 -13.83
N GLN A 704 3.66 10.38 -13.91
CA GLN A 704 3.09 10.90 -15.15
C GLN A 704 3.83 12.18 -15.62
N PHE A 705 4.11 13.08 -14.69
CA PHE A 705 5.11 14.15 -14.77
C PHE A 705 5.89 14.14 -13.46
N GLY A 706 7.18 14.49 -13.52
CA GLY A 706 8.05 14.45 -12.35
C GLY A 706 7.59 15.36 -11.21
N ASP A 707 6.90 16.45 -11.51
CA ASP A 707 6.35 17.37 -10.50
C ASP A 707 5.30 16.70 -9.60
N PHE A 708 4.56 15.71 -10.12
CA PHE A 708 3.52 15.01 -9.36
C PHE A 708 4.09 14.05 -8.30
N ALA A 709 5.39 13.74 -8.33
CA ALA A 709 6.03 12.97 -7.27
C ALA A 709 5.90 13.60 -5.88
N ASN A 710 5.58 14.88 -5.79
CA ASN A 710 5.31 15.56 -4.52
C ASN A 710 4.06 15.02 -3.78
N GLY A 711 3.11 14.40 -4.50
CA GLY A 711 2.01 13.64 -3.90
C GLY A 711 2.46 12.42 -3.09
N ALA A 712 3.68 11.94 -3.32
CA ALA A 712 4.31 10.84 -2.59
C ALA A 712 5.48 11.28 -1.70
N GLN A 713 5.61 12.56 -1.38
CA GLN A 713 6.77 13.10 -0.67
C GLN A 713 7.03 12.40 0.66
N VAL A 714 5.99 11.99 1.38
CA VAL A 714 6.14 11.24 2.64
C VAL A 714 6.85 9.90 2.44
N ILE A 715 6.61 9.22 1.34
CA ILE A 715 7.29 7.96 1.00
C ILE A 715 8.75 8.23 0.63
N ILE A 716 9.00 9.30 -0.12
CA ILE A 716 10.36 9.71 -0.51
C ILE A 716 11.19 10.06 0.72
N ASP A 717 10.70 10.93 1.59
CA ASP A 717 11.43 11.43 2.76
C ASP A 717 11.61 10.38 3.85
N GLN A 718 10.56 9.61 4.14
CA GLN A 718 10.54 8.75 5.31
C GLN A 718 11.03 7.32 5.05
N PHE A 719 10.96 6.85 3.80
CA PHE A 719 11.33 5.48 3.45
C PHE A 719 12.49 5.44 2.44
N ILE A 720 12.34 6.04 1.26
CA ILE A 720 13.30 5.89 0.16
C ILE A 720 14.65 6.53 0.52
N SER A 721 14.65 7.77 0.98
CA SER A 721 15.89 8.52 1.24
C SER A 721 16.58 8.14 2.56
N SER A 722 15.81 7.70 3.57
CA SER A 722 16.30 7.55 4.94
C SER A 722 16.18 6.15 5.53
N GLY A 723 15.51 5.22 4.83
CA GLY A 723 15.24 3.88 5.35
C GLY A 723 16.51 3.06 5.59
N GLU A 724 17.57 3.27 4.83
CA GLU A 724 18.86 2.64 5.05
C GLU A 724 19.52 3.15 6.34
N SER A 725 19.66 4.47 6.50
CA SER A 725 20.32 5.06 7.68
C SER A 725 19.57 4.79 8.97
N LYS A 726 18.22 4.83 8.94
CA LYS A 726 17.37 4.61 10.13
C LYS A 726 17.21 3.15 10.50
N TRP A 727 16.95 2.28 9.51
CA TRP A 727 16.47 0.92 9.73
C TRP A 727 17.31 -0.15 9.05
N LEU A 728 18.38 0.22 8.37
CA LEU A 728 19.22 -0.68 7.59
C LEU A 728 18.39 -1.41 6.51
N ARG A 729 17.44 -0.71 5.89
CA ARG A 729 16.60 -1.25 4.82
C ARG A 729 17.01 -0.66 3.49
N LEU A 730 17.69 -1.49 2.71
CA LEU A 730 18.16 -1.18 1.37
C LEU A 730 17.05 -1.43 0.36
N CYS A 731 16.98 -0.64 -0.71
CA CYS A 731 16.10 -0.93 -1.83
C CYS A 731 16.75 -0.57 -3.17
N GLY A 732 16.33 -1.27 -4.22
CA GLY A 732 16.78 -1.04 -5.59
C GLY A 732 15.76 -0.28 -6.45
N LEU A 733 14.81 0.40 -5.84
CA LEU A 733 13.73 1.11 -6.53
C LEU A 733 14.28 2.17 -7.49
N VAL A 734 13.74 2.21 -8.71
CA VAL A 734 13.99 3.24 -9.70
C VAL A 734 12.78 4.16 -9.81
N MET A 735 13.00 5.46 -9.75
CA MET A 735 11.98 6.48 -9.99
C MET A 735 12.24 7.15 -11.32
N LEU A 736 11.30 7.04 -12.27
CA LEU A 736 11.34 7.69 -13.57
C LEU A 736 10.48 8.96 -13.51
N LEU A 737 11.15 10.12 -13.61
CA LEU A 737 10.53 11.42 -13.39
C LEU A 737 10.66 12.29 -14.64
N PRO A 738 9.60 12.42 -15.47
CA PRO A 738 9.63 13.30 -16.64
C PRO A 738 9.98 14.74 -16.26
N HIS A 739 11.04 15.27 -16.88
CA HIS A 739 11.65 16.57 -16.58
C HIS A 739 12.12 17.25 -17.85
N GLY A 740 11.98 18.55 -17.91
CA GLY A 740 12.44 19.40 -19.01
C GLY A 740 11.54 20.61 -19.24
N TYR A 741 12.15 21.75 -19.55
CA TYR A 741 11.45 23.03 -19.74
C TYR A 741 11.07 23.17 -21.21
N GLU A 742 9.77 23.13 -21.50
CA GLU A 742 9.23 23.09 -22.87
C GLU A 742 8.04 24.04 -23.07
N GLY A 743 7.86 24.99 -22.15
CA GLY A 743 6.78 25.98 -22.21
C GLY A 743 5.39 25.40 -21.88
N GLN A 744 5.34 24.30 -21.12
CA GLN A 744 4.12 23.60 -20.72
C GLN A 744 3.58 24.04 -19.33
N GLY A 745 4.15 25.12 -18.76
CA GLY A 745 3.73 25.64 -17.47
C GLY A 745 4.44 25.01 -16.27
N PRO A 746 4.07 25.44 -15.04
CA PRO A 746 4.78 25.11 -13.82
C PRO A 746 4.78 23.59 -13.49
N GLU A 747 3.61 22.94 -13.55
CA GLU A 747 3.45 21.56 -13.08
C GLU A 747 3.93 20.49 -14.08
N HIS A 748 4.32 20.89 -15.29
CA HIS A 748 4.69 19.99 -16.37
C HIS A 748 6.16 20.17 -16.84
N SER A 749 6.95 20.90 -16.07
CA SER A 749 8.34 21.24 -16.44
C SER A 749 9.37 20.56 -15.56
N SER A 750 9.30 20.69 -14.26
CA SER A 750 10.35 20.25 -13.33
C SER A 750 9.97 19.02 -12.51
N ALA A 751 10.84 18.02 -12.47
CA ALA A 751 10.80 16.93 -11.48
C ALA A 751 11.34 17.36 -10.11
N ARG A 752 11.69 18.63 -9.95
CA ARG A 752 12.27 19.18 -8.71
C ARG A 752 13.55 18.44 -8.25
N PRO A 753 14.58 18.31 -9.10
CA PRO A 753 15.82 17.60 -8.74
C PRO A 753 16.50 18.15 -7.49
N GLU A 754 16.32 19.45 -7.18
CA GLU A 754 16.81 20.09 -5.96
C GLU A 754 16.33 19.42 -4.67
N ARG A 755 15.11 18.90 -4.65
CA ARG A 755 14.54 18.20 -3.47
C ARG A 755 15.27 16.89 -3.22
N TYR A 756 15.52 16.10 -4.25
CA TYR A 756 16.28 14.86 -4.14
C TYR A 756 17.74 15.13 -3.78
N LEU A 757 18.36 16.11 -4.40
CA LEU A 757 19.75 16.49 -4.12
C LEU A 757 19.94 16.98 -2.68
N GLN A 758 18.93 17.65 -2.11
CA GLN A 758 18.94 18.09 -0.73
C GLN A 758 18.85 16.90 0.24
N LEU A 759 18.15 15.81 -0.13
CA LEU A 759 18.04 14.58 0.65
C LEU A 759 19.27 13.66 0.52
N CYS A 760 20.18 13.96 -0.38
CA CYS A 760 21.36 13.13 -0.68
C CYS A 760 22.45 13.29 0.36
N ALA A 761 22.76 12.21 1.08
CA ALA A 761 23.90 12.09 2.00
C ALA A 761 24.30 10.61 2.14
N GLU A 762 25.53 10.34 2.57
CA GLU A 762 25.99 8.97 2.92
C GLU A 762 25.80 7.94 1.78
N ASN A 763 25.80 8.40 0.54
CA ASN A 763 25.51 7.59 -0.65
C ASN A 763 24.15 6.84 -0.58
N ASN A 764 23.15 7.46 0.03
CA ASN A 764 21.82 6.86 0.28
C ASN A 764 21.01 6.60 -0.98
N MET A 765 21.26 7.35 -2.08
CA MET A 765 20.56 7.19 -3.35
C MET A 765 21.45 7.64 -4.52
N GLN A 766 20.94 7.48 -5.74
CA GLN A 766 21.56 7.98 -6.96
C GLN A 766 20.61 8.97 -7.65
N VAL A 767 21.12 10.09 -8.16
CA VAL A 767 20.35 11.08 -8.92
C VAL A 767 21.02 11.29 -10.28
N VAL A 768 20.31 10.99 -11.35
CA VAL A 768 20.83 11.06 -12.71
C VAL A 768 19.89 11.83 -13.65
N ASN A 769 20.45 12.46 -14.66
CA ASN A 769 19.73 13.15 -15.73
C ASN A 769 20.45 12.86 -17.05
N CYS A 770 20.15 11.70 -17.62
CA CYS A 770 20.81 11.22 -18.83
C CYS A 770 20.46 12.05 -20.05
N THR A 771 21.45 12.24 -20.94
CA THR A 771 21.25 12.97 -22.20
C THR A 771 21.25 12.08 -23.44
N THR A 772 21.67 10.81 -23.33
CA THR A 772 21.70 9.89 -24.48
C THR A 772 20.93 8.60 -24.19
N PRO A 773 20.30 7.98 -25.20
CA PRO A 773 19.66 6.67 -25.09
C PRO A 773 20.60 5.57 -24.58
N ALA A 774 21.83 5.50 -25.04
CA ALA A 774 22.82 4.53 -24.59
C ALA A 774 23.14 4.69 -23.10
N ASN A 775 23.33 5.91 -22.61
CA ASN A 775 23.62 6.11 -21.20
C ASN A 775 22.43 5.77 -20.31
N TYR A 776 21.21 6.01 -20.79
CA TYR A 776 19.97 5.58 -20.13
C TYR A 776 19.87 4.03 -20.09
N PHE A 777 20.16 3.35 -21.19
CA PHE A 777 20.26 1.89 -21.23
C PHE A 777 21.21 1.36 -20.14
N HIS A 778 22.40 1.93 -20.06
CA HIS A 778 23.42 1.49 -19.12
C HIS A 778 23.06 1.74 -17.66
N VAL A 779 22.43 2.88 -17.33
CA VAL A 779 22.08 3.18 -15.93
C VAL A 779 21.00 2.23 -15.40
N LEU A 780 20.03 1.83 -16.24
CA LEU A 780 19.00 0.86 -15.89
C LEU A 780 19.60 -0.51 -15.58
N ARG A 781 20.50 -0.98 -16.44
CA ARG A 781 21.19 -2.26 -16.25
C ARG A 781 22.13 -2.23 -15.06
N ARG A 782 22.85 -1.12 -14.85
CA ARG A 782 23.75 -0.91 -13.72
C ARG A 782 23.07 -1.15 -12.39
N GLN A 783 21.79 -0.81 -12.25
CA GLN A 783 21.00 -0.97 -11.04
C GLN A 783 20.98 -2.43 -10.53
N LEU A 784 21.01 -3.41 -11.42
CA LEU A 784 21.03 -4.83 -11.07
C LEU A 784 22.39 -5.54 -11.25
N HIS A 785 23.30 -4.97 -12.02
CA HIS A 785 24.63 -5.54 -12.21
C HIS A 785 25.58 -5.29 -11.03
N ARG A 786 25.32 -4.24 -10.24
CA ARG A 786 26.03 -4.00 -8.99
C ARG A 786 25.63 -5.01 -7.93
N ASN A 787 26.56 -5.35 -7.04
CA ASN A 787 26.32 -6.24 -5.91
C ASN A 787 25.71 -5.56 -4.67
N PHE A 788 25.27 -4.32 -4.81
CA PHE A 788 24.56 -3.55 -3.80
C PHE A 788 23.30 -2.90 -4.42
N ARG A 789 22.38 -2.44 -3.57
CA ARG A 789 21.14 -1.77 -4.00
C ARG A 789 21.03 -0.41 -3.35
N LYS A 790 20.77 0.61 -4.19
CA LYS A 790 20.46 1.98 -3.75
C LYS A 790 19.32 2.51 -4.62
N PRO A 791 18.40 3.31 -4.07
CA PRO A 791 17.38 3.98 -4.87
C PRO A 791 18.01 4.80 -6.00
N LEU A 792 17.37 4.79 -7.16
CA LEU A 792 17.83 5.52 -8.35
C LEU A 792 16.73 6.46 -8.83
N VAL A 793 17.01 7.76 -8.78
CA VAL A 793 16.12 8.81 -9.30
C VAL A 793 16.65 9.24 -10.67
N ILE A 794 15.81 9.07 -11.70
CA ILE A 794 16.14 9.43 -13.08
C ILE A 794 15.22 10.55 -13.54
N CYS A 795 15.79 11.71 -13.87
CA CYS A 795 15.10 12.73 -14.66
C CYS A 795 14.98 12.21 -16.09
N THR A 796 13.75 11.84 -16.53
CA THR A 796 13.51 11.32 -17.87
C THR A 796 13.06 12.42 -18.82
N PRO A 797 13.40 12.33 -20.12
CA PRO A 797 13.05 13.40 -21.06
C PRO A 797 11.59 13.34 -21.52
N LYS A 798 11.15 14.45 -22.11
CA LYS A 798 9.88 14.59 -22.81
C LYS A 798 10.09 14.86 -24.31
N SER A 799 10.49 16.08 -24.70
CA SER A 799 10.73 16.41 -26.11
C SER A 799 11.90 15.63 -26.71
N LEU A 800 12.93 15.32 -25.90
CA LEU A 800 14.09 14.53 -26.36
C LEU A 800 13.70 13.09 -26.79
N LEU A 801 12.55 12.58 -26.38
CA LEU A 801 12.04 11.28 -26.84
C LEU A 801 11.91 11.18 -28.38
N ARG A 802 11.79 12.30 -29.07
CA ARG A 802 11.64 12.38 -30.53
C ARG A 802 12.63 13.35 -31.20
N HIS A 803 13.62 13.81 -30.45
CA HIS A 803 14.56 14.78 -30.95
C HIS A 803 15.60 14.12 -31.86
N LYS A 804 15.82 14.64 -33.05
CA LYS A 804 16.70 14.04 -34.10
C LYS A 804 18.16 13.82 -33.69
N LEU A 805 18.68 14.66 -32.80
CA LEU A 805 20.05 14.54 -32.28
C LEU A 805 20.13 13.57 -31.08
N VAL A 806 19.01 13.12 -30.51
CA VAL A 806 18.99 12.28 -29.33
C VAL A 806 18.82 10.82 -29.74
N VAL A 807 19.89 10.32 -30.34
CA VAL A 807 20.01 8.94 -30.81
C VAL A 807 21.37 8.39 -30.42
N SER A 808 21.45 7.06 -30.34
CA SER A 808 22.70 6.33 -30.10
C SER A 808 22.90 5.27 -31.17
N ALA A 809 24.11 4.79 -31.34
CA ALA A 809 24.37 3.59 -32.12
C ALA A 809 24.19 2.34 -31.25
N LEU A 810 23.82 1.22 -31.84
CA LEU A 810 23.68 -0.06 -31.13
C LEU A 810 25.01 -0.51 -30.49
N VAL A 811 26.11 -0.17 -31.07
CA VAL A 811 27.45 -0.45 -30.54
C VAL A 811 27.75 0.30 -29.25
N ASP A 812 27.09 1.43 -29.01
CA ASP A 812 27.20 2.16 -27.72
C ASP A 812 26.58 1.41 -26.54
N MET A 813 25.85 0.34 -26.79
CA MET A 813 25.27 -0.58 -25.80
C MET A 813 25.95 -1.96 -25.84
N GLY A 814 26.86 -2.14 -26.81
CA GLY A 814 27.59 -3.37 -27.07
C GLY A 814 28.84 -3.54 -26.21
N PRO A 815 29.65 -4.62 -26.50
CA PRO A 815 30.83 -4.94 -25.70
C PRO A 815 31.82 -3.76 -25.53
N GLY A 816 32.23 -3.53 -24.26
CA GLY A 816 33.12 -2.45 -23.87
C GLY A 816 32.47 -1.10 -23.58
N SER A 817 31.17 -1.00 -23.78
CA SER A 817 30.38 0.18 -23.38
C SER A 817 29.86 0.05 -21.91
N ARG A 818 29.59 1.19 -21.29
CA ARG A 818 29.12 1.25 -19.90
C ARG A 818 28.53 2.62 -19.59
N PHE A 819 27.87 2.74 -18.43
CA PHE A 819 27.37 4.02 -17.94
C PHE A 819 28.51 5.02 -17.71
N ARG A 820 28.33 6.22 -18.21
CA ARG A 820 29.27 7.34 -18.03
C ARG A 820 28.64 8.41 -17.16
N ARG A 821 29.25 8.72 -16.02
CA ARG A 821 28.74 9.73 -15.05
C ARG A 821 28.89 11.14 -15.61
N VAL A 822 29.88 11.37 -16.47
CA VAL A 822 30.12 12.62 -17.18
C VAL A 822 30.45 12.28 -18.63
N LEU A 823 29.78 12.93 -19.55
CA LEU A 823 30.10 12.86 -20.97
C LEU A 823 30.93 14.08 -21.38
N PRO A 824 32.16 13.88 -21.85
CA PRO A 824 33.05 14.97 -22.27
C PRO A 824 32.52 15.65 -23.54
N GLU A 825 33.18 16.72 -23.94
CA GLU A 825 32.96 17.36 -25.25
C GLU A 825 33.03 16.31 -26.37
N ALA A 826 32.02 16.36 -27.23
CA ALA A 826 31.88 15.38 -28.33
C ALA A 826 32.32 15.89 -29.72
N GLU A 827 32.45 17.21 -29.86
CA GLU A 827 32.78 17.84 -31.14
C GLU A 827 34.20 18.37 -31.18
N PRO A 828 34.82 18.49 -32.36
CA PRO A 828 36.13 19.13 -32.53
C PRO A 828 36.08 20.59 -32.13
N LEU A 829 37.03 21.02 -31.30
CA LEU A 829 37.21 22.39 -30.86
C LEU A 829 38.64 22.86 -31.20
N VAL A 830 38.91 24.12 -30.90
CA VAL A 830 40.27 24.64 -30.80
C VAL A 830 41.12 23.82 -29.80
N ALA A 831 42.43 23.99 -29.76
CA ALA A 831 43.26 23.31 -28.75
C ALA A 831 42.78 23.59 -27.32
N ASP A 832 42.85 22.61 -26.42
CA ASP A 832 42.29 22.63 -25.06
C ASP A 832 42.69 23.89 -24.26
N ASP A 833 43.89 24.40 -24.43
CA ASP A 833 44.44 25.62 -23.81
C ASP A 833 43.84 26.94 -24.37
N LYS A 834 43.20 26.86 -25.54
CA LYS A 834 42.53 27.98 -26.20
C LYS A 834 41.01 28.00 -25.96
N VAL A 835 40.45 26.97 -25.33
CA VAL A 835 39.06 26.98 -24.96
C VAL A 835 38.84 28.07 -23.92
N ARG A 836 37.98 29.06 -24.24
CA ARG A 836 37.73 30.20 -23.36
C ARG A 836 36.70 29.90 -22.30
N ARG A 837 35.79 28.94 -22.53
CA ARG A 837 34.72 28.60 -21.60
C ARG A 837 34.43 27.11 -21.58
N LEU A 838 34.27 26.57 -20.38
CA LEU A 838 33.79 25.26 -20.11
C LEU A 838 32.36 25.35 -19.53
N VAL A 839 31.35 24.96 -20.31
CA VAL A 839 29.97 24.94 -19.91
C VAL A 839 29.63 23.52 -19.40
N LEU A 840 29.36 23.42 -18.12
CA LEU A 840 28.85 22.23 -17.47
C LEU A 840 27.33 22.32 -17.48
N CYS A 841 26.63 21.27 -17.90
CA CYS A 841 25.19 21.23 -17.94
C CYS A 841 24.64 19.81 -17.65
N THR A 842 23.35 19.70 -17.46
CA THR A 842 22.65 18.40 -17.30
C THR A 842 21.33 18.42 -18.06
N GLY A 843 20.91 17.29 -18.61
CA GLY A 843 19.64 17.14 -19.30
C GLY A 843 19.52 17.92 -20.63
N LYS A 844 18.28 18.29 -20.94
CA LYS A 844 17.83 18.78 -22.23
C LYS A 844 18.59 20.01 -22.75
N VAL A 845 18.98 20.91 -21.87
CA VAL A 845 19.65 22.18 -22.25
C VAL A 845 20.92 21.96 -23.07
N TYR A 846 21.57 20.80 -22.95
CA TYR A 846 22.71 20.43 -23.78
C TYR A 846 22.40 20.54 -25.28
N TYR A 847 21.24 20.07 -25.69
CA TYR A 847 20.87 20.05 -27.11
C TYR A 847 20.55 21.44 -27.64
N ASP A 848 19.99 22.33 -26.84
CA ASP A 848 19.82 23.74 -27.20
C ASP A 848 21.18 24.45 -27.34
N LEU A 849 22.11 24.15 -26.41
CA LEU A 849 23.47 24.70 -26.45
C LEU A 849 24.26 24.22 -27.66
N VAL A 850 24.27 22.91 -27.94
CA VAL A 850 25.06 22.37 -29.07
C VAL A 850 24.50 22.82 -30.40
N GLN A 851 23.18 22.94 -30.57
CA GLN A 851 22.59 23.46 -31.79
C GLN A 851 22.96 24.93 -32.01
N ALA A 852 22.78 25.77 -30.98
CA ALA A 852 23.14 27.18 -31.08
C ALA A 852 24.64 27.41 -31.31
N ARG A 853 25.49 26.58 -30.71
CA ARG A 853 26.93 26.59 -30.92
C ARG A 853 27.32 26.30 -32.39
N ARG A 854 26.66 25.28 -32.98
CA ARG A 854 26.84 24.89 -34.40
C ARG A 854 26.38 26.01 -35.33
N ASP A 855 25.21 26.58 -35.08
CA ASP A 855 24.62 27.64 -35.91
C ASP A 855 25.48 28.90 -35.91
N ALA A 856 26.13 29.20 -34.77
CA ALA A 856 27.06 30.34 -34.65
C ALA A 856 28.49 30.01 -34.96
N ALA A 857 28.84 28.77 -35.39
CA ALA A 857 30.20 28.30 -35.68
C ALA A 857 31.21 28.61 -34.55
N ILE A 858 30.80 28.46 -33.28
CA ILE A 858 31.67 28.66 -32.11
C ILE A 858 32.46 27.37 -31.84
N ASP A 859 33.79 27.46 -31.83
CA ASP A 859 34.72 26.32 -31.66
C ASP A 859 35.60 26.42 -30.39
N ASP A 860 35.39 27.45 -29.57
CA ASP A 860 36.17 27.75 -28.36
C ASP A 860 35.38 27.68 -27.06
N VAL A 861 34.18 27.03 -27.07
CA VAL A 861 33.34 26.74 -25.93
C VAL A 861 33.11 25.25 -25.82
N ALA A 862 33.63 24.59 -24.78
CA ALA A 862 33.41 23.16 -24.50
C ALA A 862 32.12 22.95 -23.75
N LEU A 863 31.33 21.94 -24.16
CA LEU A 863 30.09 21.52 -23.52
C LEU A 863 30.28 20.16 -22.88
N VAL A 864 30.23 20.08 -21.56
CA VAL A 864 30.39 18.84 -20.78
C VAL A 864 29.10 18.53 -20.03
N ARG A 865 28.62 17.30 -20.21
CA ARG A 865 27.36 16.83 -19.63
C ARG A 865 27.58 16.08 -18.33
N VAL A 866 26.99 16.54 -17.26
CA VAL A 866 26.96 15.85 -15.97
C VAL A 866 25.71 14.97 -15.92
N GLU A 867 25.88 13.68 -16.22
CA GLU A 867 24.80 12.70 -16.32
C GLU A 867 24.36 12.20 -14.93
N GLN A 868 25.34 12.04 -14.00
CA GLN A 868 25.07 11.69 -12.61
C GLN A 868 25.39 12.89 -11.71
N LEU A 869 24.36 13.39 -11.01
CA LEU A 869 24.48 14.50 -10.06
C LEU A 869 24.89 13.99 -8.68
N TYR A 870 24.38 12.83 -8.27
CA TYR A 870 24.74 12.21 -7.00
C TYR A 870 24.83 10.67 -7.14
N PRO A 871 25.79 10.00 -6.52
CA PRO A 871 27.02 10.59 -5.91
C PRO A 871 27.84 11.43 -6.88
N TRP A 872 28.42 12.52 -6.40
CA TRP A 872 29.10 13.50 -7.22
C TRP A 872 30.37 12.93 -7.86
N PRO A 873 30.51 12.96 -9.21
CA PRO A 873 31.66 12.37 -9.92
C PRO A 873 32.91 13.26 -9.85
N ARG A 874 33.37 13.51 -8.61
CA ARG A 874 34.42 14.51 -8.29
C ARG A 874 35.68 14.37 -9.15
N GLN A 875 36.28 13.18 -9.23
CA GLN A 875 37.53 12.97 -9.97
C GLN A 875 37.38 13.27 -11.46
N THR A 876 36.28 12.84 -12.06
CA THR A 876 35.99 13.12 -13.47
C THR A 876 35.84 14.63 -13.71
N MET A 877 35.21 15.34 -12.77
CA MET A 877 35.05 16.80 -12.85
C MET A 877 36.40 17.51 -12.70
N VAL A 878 37.27 17.07 -11.78
CA VAL A 878 38.65 17.56 -11.68
C VAL A 878 39.38 17.41 -13.03
N ASN A 879 39.29 16.24 -13.65
CA ASN A 879 39.93 15.96 -14.94
C ASN A 879 39.41 16.88 -16.05
N GLN A 880 38.08 17.13 -16.13
CA GLN A 880 37.51 18.04 -17.13
C GLN A 880 37.95 19.49 -16.92
N ILE A 881 37.96 19.98 -15.70
CA ILE A 881 38.36 21.34 -15.36
C ILE A 881 39.88 21.53 -15.60
N THR A 882 40.67 20.52 -15.31
CA THR A 882 42.13 20.53 -15.56
C THR A 882 42.43 20.54 -17.06
N ARG A 883 41.68 19.76 -17.85
CA ARG A 883 41.82 19.73 -19.31
C ARG A 883 41.65 21.12 -19.93
N TYR A 884 40.69 21.89 -19.46
CA TYR A 884 40.45 23.26 -19.95
C TYR A 884 40.93 24.30 -18.93
N ALA A 885 42.21 24.26 -18.61
CA ALA A 885 42.81 25.03 -17.52
C ALA A 885 42.59 26.53 -17.61
N ASN A 886 42.52 27.10 -18.83
CA ASN A 886 42.32 28.52 -19.06
C ASN A 886 40.86 28.94 -19.17
N ALA A 887 39.92 27.98 -19.25
CA ALA A 887 38.51 28.26 -19.48
C ALA A 887 37.82 28.85 -18.24
N GLU A 888 36.87 29.74 -18.48
CA GLU A 888 35.85 30.13 -17.48
C GLU A 888 34.91 28.95 -17.27
N VAL A 889 34.69 28.55 -16.02
CA VAL A 889 33.77 27.44 -15.70
C VAL A 889 32.38 27.99 -15.45
N VAL A 890 31.39 27.47 -16.17
CA VAL A 890 30.01 27.87 -16.14
C VAL A 890 29.13 26.67 -15.84
N TRP A 891 28.16 26.79 -14.93
CA TRP A 891 27.04 25.87 -14.78
C TRP A 891 25.82 26.43 -15.48
N CYS A 892 25.35 25.74 -16.52
CA CYS A 892 24.16 26.14 -17.28
C CYS A 892 23.01 25.17 -17.00
N GLN A 893 21.86 25.67 -16.55
CA GLN A 893 20.63 24.89 -16.29
C GLN A 893 19.38 25.65 -16.75
N GLU A 894 18.30 24.93 -16.99
CA GLU A 894 17.00 25.50 -17.37
C GLU A 894 16.20 26.00 -16.17
N GLU A 895 16.38 25.38 -15.03
CA GLU A 895 15.71 25.70 -13.78
C GLU A 895 16.10 27.09 -13.27
N PRO A 896 15.21 27.76 -12.50
CA PRO A 896 15.56 28.98 -11.78
C PRO A 896 16.76 28.80 -10.84
N ALA A 897 17.46 29.90 -10.54
CA ALA A 897 18.68 29.88 -9.72
C ALA A 897 18.51 29.29 -8.31
N ASN A 898 17.32 29.38 -7.74
CA ASN A 898 16.97 28.76 -6.45
C ASN A 898 16.51 27.30 -6.56
N MET A 899 16.44 26.75 -7.77
CA MET A 899 15.99 25.39 -8.09
C MET A 899 17.04 24.64 -8.89
N GLY A 900 16.74 23.39 -9.26
CA GLY A 900 17.66 22.57 -10.04
C GLY A 900 18.92 22.16 -9.27
N ALA A 901 20.01 21.95 -9.98
CA ALA A 901 21.24 21.43 -9.40
C ALA A 901 22.22 22.52 -8.90
N TRP A 902 22.03 23.80 -9.24
CA TRP A 902 23.00 24.85 -8.96
C TRP A 902 23.47 24.90 -7.50
N ASN A 903 22.54 24.93 -6.56
CA ASN A 903 22.86 25.03 -5.11
C ASN A 903 23.63 23.80 -4.60
N PHE A 904 23.45 22.65 -5.25
CA PHE A 904 24.16 21.42 -4.93
C PHE A 904 25.55 21.37 -5.57
N VAL A 905 25.69 21.77 -6.83
CA VAL A 905 26.96 21.68 -7.57
C VAL A 905 27.94 22.81 -7.25
N PHE A 906 27.47 24.03 -6.95
CA PHE A 906 28.29 25.19 -6.69
C PHE A 906 29.37 24.98 -5.62
N PRO A 907 29.02 24.55 -4.38
CA PRO A 907 30.04 24.34 -3.34
C PRO A 907 31.05 23.24 -3.71
N ARG A 908 30.63 22.23 -4.48
CA ARG A 908 31.49 21.14 -4.94
C ARG A 908 32.46 21.61 -6.02
N LEU A 909 32.00 22.48 -6.91
CA LEU A 909 32.87 23.11 -7.92
C LEU A 909 33.85 24.09 -7.27
N VAL A 910 33.42 24.84 -6.24
CA VAL A 910 34.32 25.72 -5.47
C VAL A 910 35.44 24.91 -4.83
N CYS A 911 35.15 23.79 -4.18
CA CYS A 911 36.17 22.90 -3.62
C CYS A 911 37.19 22.42 -4.68
N ILE A 912 36.71 22.06 -5.89
CA ILE A 912 37.60 21.68 -7.00
C ILE A 912 38.46 22.88 -7.45
N HIS A 913 37.89 24.07 -7.54
CA HIS A 913 38.63 25.28 -7.87
C HIS A 913 39.70 25.64 -6.83
N GLU A 914 39.42 25.42 -5.55
CA GLU A 914 40.41 25.59 -4.48
C GLU A 914 41.56 24.61 -4.60
N GLU A 915 41.27 23.33 -4.84
CA GLU A 915 42.26 22.27 -5.04
C GLU A 915 43.19 22.56 -6.25
N LEU A 916 42.60 23.07 -7.31
CA LEU A 916 43.34 23.43 -8.54
C LEU A 916 43.96 24.83 -8.46
N GLU A 917 44.01 25.46 -7.31
CA GLU A 917 44.54 26.83 -7.08
C GLU A 917 43.88 27.93 -7.94
N ARG A 918 42.63 27.72 -8.37
CA ARG A 918 41.83 28.62 -9.22
C ARG A 918 40.89 29.53 -8.44
N ARG A 919 41.18 29.82 -7.18
CA ARG A 919 40.30 30.55 -6.22
C ARG A 919 39.77 31.90 -6.72
N GLN A 920 40.47 32.57 -7.61
CA GLN A 920 40.03 33.84 -8.16
C GLN A 920 39.01 33.71 -9.30
N ARG A 921 38.72 32.52 -9.77
CA ARG A 921 37.81 32.21 -10.88
C ARG A 921 36.69 31.29 -10.40
N LEU A 922 35.74 31.80 -9.62
CA LEU A 922 34.60 31.00 -9.15
C LEU A 922 33.70 30.57 -10.32
N PRO A 923 33.06 29.40 -10.22
CA PRO A 923 32.05 28.94 -11.16
C PRO A 923 30.91 29.95 -11.32
N VAL A 924 30.43 30.16 -12.52
CA VAL A 924 29.37 31.12 -12.82
C VAL A 924 28.06 30.41 -13.14
N TYR A 925 26.97 30.93 -12.61
CA TYR A 925 25.62 30.46 -12.95
C TYR A 925 25.10 31.09 -14.24
N VAL A 926 24.55 30.26 -15.11
CA VAL A 926 23.79 30.69 -16.29
C VAL A 926 22.48 29.93 -16.32
N GLY A 927 21.36 30.62 -16.23
CA GLY A 927 20.03 30.05 -16.21
C GLY A 927 19.00 31.13 -15.92
N ARG A 928 17.76 30.72 -15.56
CA ARG A 928 16.69 31.63 -15.19
C ARG A 928 16.95 32.31 -13.84
N ALA A 929 16.38 33.49 -13.66
CA ALA A 929 16.40 34.18 -12.38
C ALA A 929 15.65 33.35 -11.32
N GLU A 930 15.91 33.65 -10.03
CA GLU A 930 15.15 33.08 -8.91
C GLU A 930 13.64 33.28 -9.10
N SER A 931 12.87 32.26 -8.82
CA SER A 931 11.41 32.26 -8.98
C SER A 931 10.74 31.39 -7.94
N ALA A 932 9.57 31.77 -7.47
CA ALA A 932 8.71 30.96 -6.61
C ALA A 932 8.03 29.83 -7.39
N SER A 933 7.81 30.01 -8.69
CA SER A 933 7.27 29.01 -9.62
C SER A 933 8.41 28.36 -10.42
N PRO A 934 8.39 27.05 -10.68
CA PRO A 934 9.46 26.39 -11.43
C PRO A 934 9.57 26.88 -12.87
N ALA A 935 8.45 27.22 -13.51
CA ALA A 935 8.43 27.67 -14.91
C ALA A 935 7.33 28.73 -15.14
N THR A 936 7.49 29.53 -16.19
CA THR A 936 6.45 30.47 -16.64
C THR A 936 5.24 29.70 -17.22
N GLY A 937 4.04 30.22 -17.00
CA GLY A 937 2.81 29.73 -17.63
C GLY A 937 2.63 30.11 -19.09
N LEU A 938 3.47 31.05 -19.62
CA LEU A 938 3.36 31.59 -20.97
C LEU A 938 4.48 31.09 -21.87
N HIS A 939 4.13 30.33 -22.90
CA HIS A 939 5.09 29.78 -23.88
C HIS A 939 5.99 30.85 -24.48
N LYS A 940 5.45 32.05 -24.82
CA LYS A 940 6.24 33.15 -25.38
C LYS A 940 7.35 33.64 -24.43
N ILE A 941 7.07 33.66 -23.11
CA ILE A 941 8.07 34.03 -22.10
C ILE A 941 9.12 32.92 -21.99
N HIS A 942 8.68 31.64 -21.95
CA HIS A 942 9.59 30.51 -21.96
C HIS A 942 10.60 30.57 -23.11
N VAL A 943 10.12 30.76 -24.35
CA VAL A 943 11.00 30.86 -25.54
C VAL A 943 12.03 31.98 -25.39
N LYS A 944 11.61 33.15 -24.89
CA LYS A 944 12.52 34.26 -24.64
C LYS A 944 13.56 33.96 -23.58
N GLU A 945 13.17 33.34 -22.46
CA GLU A 945 14.08 32.96 -21.38
C GLU A 945 15.06 31.90 -21.83
N GLN A 946 14.58 30.88 -22.57
CA GLN A 946 15.42 29.81 -23.10
C GLN A 946 16.48 30.36 -24.07
N ALA A 947 16.07 31.21 -25.01
CA ALA A 947 17.01 31.84 -25.92
C ALA A 947 18.07 32.69 -25.18
N ALA A 948 17.64 33.44 -24.16
CA ALA A 948 18.53 34.33 -23.41
C ALA A 948 19.59 33.55 -22.60
N LEU A 949 19.21 32.40 -21.98
CA LEU A 949 20.17 31.59 -21.22
C LEU A 949 21.19 30.91 -22.16
N VAL A 950 20.75 30.42 -23.32
CA VAL A 950 21.64 29.82 -24.34
C VAL A 950 22.62 30.84 -24.90
N GLU A 951 22.12 32.03 -25.31
CA GLU A 951 22.95 33.13 -25.79
C GLU A 951 23.98 33.54 -24.73
N ARG A 952 23.58 33.65 -23.45
CA ARG A 952 24.49 34.03 -22.36
C ARG A 952 25.56 32.96 -22.12
N ALA A 953 25.21 31.68 -22.18
CA ALA A 953 26.15 30.58 -22.02
C ALA A 953 27.26 30.57 -23.09
N LEU A 954 26.90 30.96 -24.33
CA LEU A 954 27.81 30.96 -25.51
C LEU A 954 28.45 32.33 -25.79
N SER A 955 28.06 33.41 -25.08
CA SER A 955 28.52 34.76 -25.31
C SER A 955 30.04 34.88 -25.30
N VAL A 956 30.60 35.82 -26.09
CA VAL A 956 32.02 36.10 -26.15
C VAL A 956 32.54 36.86 -24.92
N GLU A 957 31.66 37.63 -24.28
CA GLU A 957 32.03 38.43 -23.11
C GLU A 957 32.22 37.54 -21.86
N PRO A 958 33.25 37.84 -21.04
CA PRO A 958 33.40 37.17 -19.74
C PRO A 958 32.15 37.39 -18.87
N LEU A 959 31.68 36.31 -18.21
CA LEU A 959 30.54 36.38 -17.32
C LEU A 959 30.99 36.87 -15.94
N ALA A 960 30.88 38.14 -15.67
CA ALA A 960 31.15 38.68 -14.33
C ALA A 960 30.17 38.17 -13.30
N GLY A 961 30.72 37.57 -12.24
CA GLY A 961 30.14 37.19 -10.93
C GLY A 961 28.65 36.97 -10.80
N SER A 962 28.30 35.97 -9.99
CA SER A 962 26.91 35.59 -9.61
C SER A 962 25.99 36.83 -9.45
N PRO A 963 24.74 36.81 -9.94
CA PRO A 963 23.80 37.91 -9.70
C PRO A 963 23.47 37.94 -8.20
N ARG A 964 24.13 38.83 -7.47
CA ARG A 964 23.58 39.34 -6.21
C ARG A 964 22.21 39.93 -6.52
N ALA A 965 21.23 39.58 -5.72
CA ALA A 965 19.85 39.97 -5.79
C ALA A 965 19.63 41.33 -6.48
N GLY A 966 18.94 41.28 -7.64
CA GLY A 966 18.76 42.45 -8.46
C GLY A 966 18.15 43.59 -7.67
N LYS A 967 18.80 44.71 -7.60
CA LYS A 967 18.17 45.97 -7.22
C LYS A 967 16.93 46.13 -8.09
N ARG A 968 15.75 46.02 -7.50
CA ARG A 968 14.52 46.50 -8.09
C ARG A 968 14.78 47.95 -8.52
N LYS A 969 14.92 48.19 -9.81
CA LYS A 969 14.76 49.57 -10.34
C LYS A 969 13.31 49.93 -10.01
N GLY A 970 13.16 50.78 -9.02
CA GLY A 970 11.90 51.46 -8.77
C GLY A 970 11.48 52.23 -10.02
N GLY A 971 10.50 51.71 -10.71
CA GLY A 971 9.79 52.47 -11.74
C GLY A 971 8.90 53.46 -11.00
N GLY A 972 9.41 54.66 -10.83
CA GLY A 972 8.54 55.78 -10.54
C GLY A 972 7.83 56.24 -11.82
N LYS A 973 6.55 56.44 -11.64
CA LYS A 973 5.46 57.10 -12.39
C LYS A 973 4.54 56.17 -13.15
#